data_246f7ba52890d86e6d5b980aebbfd578
#
_entry.id   246f7ba52890d86e6d5b980aebbfd578
#
_cell.length_a   1.000
_cell.length_b   1.000
_cell.length_c   1.000
_cell.angle_alpha   90.00
_cell.angle_beta   90.00
_cell.angle_gamma   90.00
#
_symmetry.space_group_name_H-M   'P 1'
#
loop_
_entity.id
_entity.type
_entity.pdbx_description
1 polymer ?
#
loop_
_entity_poly.entity_id
_entity_poly.type
_entity_poly.pdbx_seq_one_letter_code
_entity_poly.pdbx_strand_id
1 'polypeptide(L)'
;MVKNRTILFVISLLTWLFASLCPWQGWLEGFDVLRFALGVFIYLFPGMLAFLNWNKEERISGRTLLGGFVVAIFITGLLGVTARFFQLNFTFIRWVFALWGGAMIVVFYYHPMKIAWVGEKLTWWETILLIVTAGGVVYFAALANPPLIHDDAFTYNALLYYFQHAPAINFDFPDSLSRLEIPRFWLAYWPLVEALISGFSGIDGLFVAGTLLPPLLAVFSFIGIYILARTLDLPRAIAGAAILAQGFSLMRLTRNNQPGSQFFQQLTEDKVVAAFVISLVLFTLVVEYFENPTKRRLFVLWVVAMAMVFTHPVQFGMACMIVGVYGLPSLFVKEIRWKYFILIGMLAAVVLIPYSFRFFGGEYAQTLSFSMEDVVENGELARLGIRRIDLIEGTKYYGISRYLTVGLPYEIGALAAIVSLFFFWKYKSARYVLAAFLVLGVSMLPYTGWIVGMFTTPFQLWRLTWLTPFGIAFGFLLWAGLNIIQRIKPLAKLNKWLPLVAYMSVYAVLVFSILYVRNWTLSNVEKSNQDVAGIYTNFVSTAKLMNDQDVKGAPIIIGGPDEVTHSVIPSLTLKYTPMVFRVETGGPQTQLWRSMMGDDVPPDVRFTRFKENNVEYLLLKGEVGWMKKIMEQYPENITFIFRDQRYSLYKLTY
;
A
#
# COMPACT_ATOMS: atom_id res chain seq x y z
N MET A 1 -37.46 17.73 -21.85
CA MET A 1 -36.36 16.86 -21.43
C MET A 1 -35.01 17.54 -21.45
N VAL A 2 -34.60 18.22 -22.51
CA VAL A 2 -33.25 18.86 -22.62
C VAL A 2 -33.01 19.91 -21.51
N LYS A 3 -33.99 20.76 -21.21
CA LYS A 3 -33.88 21.84 -20.22
C LYS A 3 -33.56 21.30 -18.79
N ASN A 4 -34.19 20.19 -18.40
CA ASN A 4 -33.95 19.57 -17.08
C ASN A 4 -32.55 18.93 -16.98
N ARG A 5 -32.02 18.42 -18.10
CA ARG A 5 -30.70 17.82 -18.14
C ARG A 5 -29.59 18.87 -17.99
N THR A 6 -29.75 20.03 -18.63
CA THR A 6 -28.78 21.13 -18.48
C THR A 6 -28.78 21.69 -17.05
N ILE A 7 -29.96 21.82 -16.43
CA ILE A 7 -30.07 22.26 -15.03
C ILE A 7 -29.36 21.26 -14.10
N LEU A 8 -29.61 19.95 -14.27
CA LEU A 8 -28.93 18.91 -13.47
C LEU A 8 -27.41 18.94 -13.66
N PHE A 9 -26.94 19.17 -14.88
CA PHE A 9 -25.51 19.31 -15.17
C PHE A 9 -24.90 20.50 -14.42
N VAL A 10 -25.52 21.69 -14.50
CA VAL A 10 -25.02 22.89 -13.83
C VAL A 10 -25.01 22.68 -12.31
N ILE A 11 -26.08 22.10 -11.73
CA ILE A 11 -26.16 21.79 -10.32
C ILE A 11 -25.03 20.82 -9.94
N SER A 12 -24.84 19.74 -10.68
CA SER A 12 -23.77 18.75 -10.41
C SER A 12 -22.40 19.37 -10.44
N LEU A 13 -22.11 20.21 -11.43
CA LEU A 13 -20.82 20.89 -11.56
C LEU A 13 -20.58 21.89 -10.42
N LEU A 14 -21.59 22.70 -10.07
CA LEU A 14 -21.49 23.66 -8.96
C LEU A 14 -21.34 22.94 -7.61
N THR A 15 -22.13 21.87 -7.39
CA THR A 15 -22.00 21.05 -6.17
C THR A 15 -20.62 20.41 -6.08
N TRP A 16 -20.09 19.91 -7.20
CA TRP A 16 -18.75 19.35 -7.26
C TRP A 16 -17.68 20.39 -6.90
N LEU A 17 -17.70 21.57 -7.53
CA LEU A 17 -16.73 22.63 -7.26
C LEU A 17 -16.85 23.10 -5.81
N PHE A 18 -18.05 23.27 -5.30
CA PHE A 18 -18.27 23.60 -3.90
C PHE A 18 -17.69 22.54 -2.97
N ALA A 19 -18.03 21.26 -3.16
CA ALA A 19 -17.56 20.17 -2.33
C ALA A 19 -16.03 20.00 -2.35
N SER A 20 -15.39 20.30 -3.49
CA SER A 20 -13.94 20.12 -3.65
C SER A 20 -13.13 21.31 -3.14
N LEU A 21 -13.65 22.52 -3.20
CA LEU A 21 -12.88 23.75 -2.98
C LEU A 21 -13.30 24.54 -1.73
N CYS A 22 -14.58 24.46 -1.34
CA CYS A 22 -15.07 25.21 -0.16
C CYS A 22 -14.80 24.45 1.14
N PRO A 23 -14.60 25.16 2.27
CA PRO A 23 -14.34 24.55 3.57
C PRO A 23 -15.63 24.10 4.28
N TRP A 24 -16.42 23.23 3.62
CA TRP A 24 -17.67 22.69 4.17
C TRP A 24 -17.45 21.78 5.40
N GLN A 25 -16.21 21.33 5.59
CA GLN A 25 -15.83 20.37 6.63
C GLN A 25 -16.15 20.88 8.04
N GLY A 26 -16.05 22.18 8.28
CA GLY A 26 -16.40 22.81 9.56
C GLY A 26 -17.88 22.65 9.94
N TRP A 27 -18.78 22.46 8.96
CA TRP A 27 -20.21 22.27 9.22
C TRP A 27 -20.53 20.86 9.78
N LEU A 28 -19.60 19.92 9.61
CA LEU A 28 -19.71 18.54 10.06
C LEU A 28 -18.67 18.22 11.15
N GLU A 29 -18.25 19.22 11.91
CA GLU A 29 -17.35 19.00 13.03
C GLU A 29 -17.96 18.01 14.04
N GLY A 30 -17.17 17.03 14.48
CA GLY A 30 -17.65 15.92 15.32
C GLY A 30 -18.21 14.71 14.56
N PHE A 31 -18.37 14.78 13.23
CA PHE A 31 -18.82 13.65 12.39
C PHE A 31 -17.70 13.13 11.46
N ASP A 32 -16.55 12.75 12.04
CA ASP A 32 -15.35 12.42 11.28
C ASP A 32 -15.52 11.28 10.25
N VAL A 33 -16.30 10.26 10.59
CA VAL A 33 -16.59 9.17 9.65
C VAL A 33 -17.34 9.66 8.42
N LEU A 34 -18.31 10.58 8.60
CA LEU A 34 -19.07 11.18 7.50
C LEU A 34 -18.18 12.10 6.65
N ARG A 35 -17.38 12.95 7.32
CA ARG A 35 -16.38 13.82 6.65
C ARG A 35 -15.42 13.01 5.81
N PHE A 36 -14.89 11.90 6.37
CA PHE A 36 -14.01 10.99 5.67
C PHE A 36 -14.71 10.36 4.46
N ALA A 37 -15.93 9.82 4.63
CA ALA A 37 -16.69 9.21 3.54
C ALA A 37 -16.93 10.20 2.38
N LEU A 38 -17.26 11.45 2.68
CA LEU A 38 -17.42 12.51 1.68
C LEU A 38 -16.08 12.88 1.03
N GLY A 39 -15.00 13.00 1.79
CA GLY A 39 -13.65 13.24 1.27
C GLY A 39 -13.18 12.15 0.32
N VAL A 40 -13.40 10.88 0.70
CA VAL A 40 -13.12 9.72 -0.16
C VAL A 40 -13.99 9.74 -1.41
N PHE A 41 -15.28 10.08 -1.30
CA PHE A 41 -16.16 10.19 -2.45
C PHE A 41 -15.67 11.28 -3.44
N ILE A 42 -15.29 12.46 -2.92
CA ILE A 42 -14.72 13.54 -3.75
C ILE A 42 -13.45 13.07 -4.44
N TYR A 43 -12.61 12.31 -3.77
CA TYR A 43 -11.39 11.77 -4.36
C TYR A 43 -11.68 10.71 -5.44
N LEU A 44 -12.63 9.81 -5.21
CA LEU A 44 -12.94 8.68 -6.10
C LEU A 44 -13.76 9.06 -7.32
N PHE A 45 -14.71 9.98 -7.15
CA PHE A 45 -15.75 10.25 -8.15
C PHE A 45 -15.23 10.60 -9.54
N PRO A 46 -14.25 11.51 -9.71
CA PRO A 46 -13.69 11.80 -11.03
C PRO A 46 -13.02 10.60 -11.68
N GLY A 47 -12.30 9.80 -10.88
CA GLY A 47 -11.68 8.57 -11.34
C GLY A 47 -12.71 7.54 -11.82
N MET A 48 -13.84 7.41 -11.11
CA MET A 48 -14.93 6.53 -11.53
C MET A 48 -15.53 6.97 -12.88
N LEU A 49 -15.77 8.27 -13.07
CA LEU A 49 -16.26 8.81 -14.35
C LEU A 49 -15.26 8.56 -15.49
N ALA A 50 -13.98 8.79 -15.21
CA ALA A 50 -12.91 8.53 -16.19
C ALA A 50 -12.82 7.04 -16.53
N PHE A 51 -12.84 6.15 -15.55
CA PHE A 51 -12.78 4.70 -15.76
C PHE A 51 -13.99 4.19 -16.57
N LEU A 52 -15.22 4.63 -16.23
CA LEU A 52 -16.43 4.32 -16.98
C LEU A 52 -16.29 4.71 -18.45
N ASN A 53 -15.84 5.94 -18.71
CA ASN A 53 -15.67 6.45 -20.07
C ASN A 53 -14.56 5.70 -20.83
N TRP A 54 -13.39 5.52 -20.19
CA TRP A 54 -12.23 4.88 -20.84
C TRP A 54 -12.44 3.39 -21.07
N ASN A 55 -13.20 2.72 -20.23
CA ASN A 55 -13.48 1.27 -20.37
C ASN A 55 -14.80 0.97 -21.07
N LYS A 56 -15.64 2.01 -21.37
CA LYS A 56 -17.01 1.88 -21.89
C LYS A 56 -17.87 0.96 -21.02
N GLU A 57 -17.75 1.08 -19.71
CA GLU A 57 -18.63 0.36 -18.81
C GLU A 57 -20.00 1.03 -18.75
N GLU A 58 -21.05 0.25 -19.00
CA GLU A 58 -22.43 0.73 -18.91
C GLU A 58 -23.03 0.53 -17.51
N ARG A 59 -22.24 0.04 -16.54
CA ARG A 59 -22.73 -0.33 -15.20
C ARG A 59 -21.80 0.18 -14.12
N ILE A 60 -22.37 0.78 -13.07
CA ILE A 60 -21.63 1.05 -11.83
C ILE A 60 -21.55 -0.25 -11.03
N SER A 61 -20.35 -0.67 -10.71
CA SER A 61 -20.07 -1.90 -9.99
C SER A 61 -18.86 -1.71 -9.06
N GLY A 62 -18.54 -2.72 -8.24
CA GLY A 62 -17.29 -2.74 -7.47
C GLY A 62 -16.04 -2.55 -8.36
N ARG A 63 -16.09 -3.03 -9.60
CA ARG A 63 -15.04 -2.81 -10.60
C ARG A 63 -14.88 -1.35 -10.97
N THR A 64 -15.98 -0.62 -11.16
CA THR A 64 -15.95 0.82 -11.41
C THR A 64 -15.36 1.57 -10.22
N LEU A 65 -15.69 1.15 -9.00
CA LEU A 65 -15.16 1.73 -7.77
C LEU A 65 -13.64 1.55 -7.69
N LEU A 66 -13.14 0.33 -7.85
CA LEU A 66 -11.71 0.04 -7.78
C LEU A 66 -10.94 0.61 -8.97
N GLY A 67 -11.47 0.50 -10.18
CA GLY A 67 -10.86 1.09 -11.36
C GLY A 67 -10.78 2.61 -11.24
N GLY A 68 -11.84 3.24 -10.72
CA GLY A 68 -11.88 4.68 -10.43
C GLY A 68 -10.86 5.10 -9.39
N PHE A 69 -10.69 4.31 -8.33
CA PHE A 69 -9.66 4.53 -7.32
C PHE A 69 -8.26 4.53 -7.93
N VAL A 70 -7.95 3.53 -8.75
CA VAL A 70 -6.63 3.42 -9.40
C VAL A 70 -6.40 4.54 -10.42
N VAL A 71 -7.43 4.96 -11.16
CA VAL A 71 -7.34 6.14 -12.04
C VAL A 71 -7.08 7.42 -11.25
N ALA A 72 -7.73 7.61 -10.09
CA ALA A 72 -7.47 8.75 -9.22
C ALA A 72 -6.02 8.75 -8.70
N ILE A 73 -5.47 7.58 -8.33
CA ILE A 73 -4.05 7.42 -7.96
C ILE A 73 -3.14 7.81 -9.13
N PHE A 74 -3.43 7.36 -10.35
CA PHE A 74 -2.66 7.72 -11.53
C PHE A 74 -2.61 9.24 -11.75
N ILE A 75 -3.76 9.91 -11.69
CA ILE A 75 -3.83 11.38 -11.82
C ILE A 75 -3.09 12.07 -10.68
N THR A 76 -3.23 11.58 -9.44
CA THR A 76 -2.48 12.10 -8.28
C THR A 76 -0.98 11.97 -8.50
N GLY A 77 -0.51 10.84 -9.03
CA GLY A 77 0.89 10.64 -9.37
C GLY A 77 1.39 11.62 -10.44
N LEU A 78 0.61 11.84 -11.50
CA LEU A 78 0.94 12.84 -12.52
C LEU A 78 1.02 14.27 -11.93
N LEU A 79 0.06 14.63 -11.09
CA LEU A 79 0.06 15.92 -10.40
C LEU A 79 1.26 16.04 -9.45
N GLY A 80 1.62 14.97 -8.75
CA GLY A 80 2.77 14.93 -7.88
C GLY A 80 4.08 15.13 -8.64
N VAL A 81 4.27 14.44 -9.79
CA VAL A 81 5.42 14.66 -10.68
C VAL A 81 5.45 16.12 -11.14
N THR A 82 4.32 16.63 -11.65
CA THR A 82 4.21 18.01 -12.12
C THR A 82 4.54 19.00 -11.01
N ALA A 83 4.01 18.77 -9.80
CA ALA A 83 4.26 19.65 -8.66
C ALA A 83 5.74 19.70 -8.28
N ARG A 84 6.45 18.58 -8.33
CA ARG A 84 7.91 18.55 -8.07
C ARG A 84 8.72 19.31 -9.13
N PHE A 85 8.38 19.14 -10.41
CA PHE A 85 9.06 19.85 -11.49
C PHE A 85 8.86 21.36 -11.46
N PHE A 86 7.64 21.82 -11.14
CA PHE A 86 7.28 23.21 -11.17
C PHE A 86 7.25 23.85 -9.76
N GLN A 87 7.67 23.11 -8.73
CA GLN A 87 7.73 23.55 -7.34
C GLN A 87 6.37 24.11 -6.84
N LEU A 88 5.30 23.39 -7.16
CA LEU A 88 3.94 23.78 -6.82
C LEU A 88 3.59 23.35 -5.40
N ASN A 89 2.65 24.05 -4.76
CA ASN A 89 2.16 23.69 -3.44
C ASN A 89 0.92 22.79 -3.47
N PHE A 90 0.53 22.28 -2.32
CA PHE A 90 -0.61 21.38 -2.16
C PHE A 90 -1.96 22.03 -2.60
N THR A 91 -2.13 23.32 -2.32
CA THR A 91 -3.34 24.06 -2.70
C THR A 91 -3.54 24.03 -4.22
N PHE A 92 -2.47 24.24 -4.99
CA PHE A 92 -2.51 24.13 -6.44
C PHE A 92 -2.92 22.72 -6.90
N ILE A 93 -2.34 21.68 -6.30
CA ILE A 93 -2.68 20.29 -6.62
C ILE A 93 -4.19 20.02 -6.39
N ARG A 94 -4.74 20.49 -5.27
CA ARG A 94 -6.18 20.38 -4.97
C ARG A 94 -7.03 21.09 -6.03
N TRP A 95 -6.65 22.29 -6.44
CA TRP A 95 -7.36 23.04 -7.48
C TRP A 95 -7.36 22.28 -8.81
N VAL A 96 -6.20 21.81 -9.26
CA VAL A 96 -6.09 21.08 -10.54
C VAL A 96 -6.86 19.76 -10.47
N PHE A 97 -6.83 19.05 -9.34
CA PHE A 97 -7.63 17.84 -9.14
C PHE A 97 -9.14 18.13 -9.20
N ALA A 98 -9.60 19.22 -8.57
CA ALA A 98 -10.99 19.65 -8.62
C ALA A 98 -11.43 20.05 -10.04
N LEU A 99 -10.57 20.77 -10.79
CA LEU A 99 -10.83 21.11 -12.21
C LEU A 99 -10.89 19.86 -13.08
N TRP A 100 -10.00 18.89 -12.87
CA TRP A 100 -10.08 17.60 -13.57
C TRP A 100 -11.42 16.89 -13.30
N GLY A 101 -11.88 16.88 -12.06
CA GLY A 101 -13.19 16.31 -11.71
C GLY A 101 -14.33 17.04 -12.42
N GLY A 102 -14.29 18.37 -12.45
CA GLY A 102 -15.24 19.18 -13.22
C GLY A 102 -15.23 18.83 -14.71
N ALA A 103 -14.03 18.67 -15.30
CA ALA A 103 -13.89 18.25 -16.69
C ALA A 103 -14.50 16.86 -16.95
N MET A 104 -14.36 15.91 -16.02
CA MET A 104 -14.98 14.59 -16.13
C MET A 104 -16.51 14.67 -16.10
N ILE A 105 -17.10 15.54 -15.28
CA ILE A 105 -18.55 15.80 -15.25
C ILE A 105 -19.01 16.37 -16.60
N VAL A 106 -18.23 17.30 -17.20
CA VAL A 106 -18.51 17.87 -18.52
C VAL A 106 -18.47 16.78 -19.60
N VAL A 107 -17.42 15.95 -19.61
CA VAL A 107 -17.29 14.84 -20.57
C VAL A 107 -18.48 13.88 -20.44
N PHE A 108 -18.88 13.55 -19.21
CA PHE A 108 -20.01 12.66 -18.97
C PHE A 108 -21.36 13.27 -19.41
N TYR A 109 -21.50 14.59 -19.30
CA TYR A 109 -22.69 15.29 -19.80
C TYR A 109 -22.84 15.23 -21.33
N TYR A 110 -21.74 15.45 -22.06
CA TYR A 110 -21.73 15.42 -23.54
C TYR A 110 -21.74 13.99 -24.10
N HIS A 111 -21.16 13.04 -23.38
CA HIS A 111 -21.13 11.62 -23.75
C HIS A 111 -21.86 10.76 -22.71
N PRO A 112 -23.19 10.90 -22.58
CA PRO A 112 -23.93 10.19 -21.55
C PRO A 112 -23.90 8.70 -21.84
N MET A 113 -23.40 7.94 -20.90
CA MET A 113 -23.57 6.50 -20.89
C MET A 113 -24.92 6.12 -20.27
N LYS A 114 -25.56 5.11 -20.80
CA LYS A 114 -26.73 4.52 -20.17
C LYS A 114 -26.24 3.69 -18.99
N ILE A 115 -26.22 4.30 -17.81
CA ILE A 115 -25.88 3.58 -16.58
C ILE A 115 -27.09 2.73 -16.19
N ALA A 116 -26.98 1.44 -16.38
CA ALA A 116 -27.96 0.48 -15.90
C ALA A 116 -27.54 -0.08 -14.54
N TRP A 117 -28.39 0.06 -13.55
CA TRP A 117 -28.31 -0.73 -12.32
C TRP A 117 -28.89 -2.11 -12.60
N VAL A 118 -28.09 -3.01 -13.13
CA VAL A 118 -28.55 -4.38 -13.37
C VAL A 118 -27.96 -5.27 -12.29
N GLY A 119 -28.70 -5.47 -11.22
CA GLY A 119 -28.49 -6.59 -10.33
C GLY A 119 -28.86 -7.89 -11.06
N GLU A 120 -27.94 -8.84 -11.19
CA GLU A 120 -28.31 -10.20 -11.55
C GLU A 120 -29.20 -10.76 -10.44
N LYS A 121 -30.31 -11.42 -10.80
CA LYS A 121 -31.18 -12.05 -9.81
C LYS A 121 -30.38 -13.09 -9.01
N LEU A 122 -30.35 -12.91 -7.70
CA LEU A 122 -29.73 -13.85 -6.78
C LEU A 122 -30.77 -14.85 -6.32
N THR A 123 -30.36 -16.10 -6.14
CA THR A 123 -31.16 -17.06 -5.39
C THR A 123 -31.09 -16.72 -3.90
N TRP A 124 -32.07 -17.17 -3.10
CA TRP A 124 -32.11 -16.89 -1.66
C TRP A 124 -30.84 -17.36 -0.94
N TRP A 125 -30.31 -18.52 -1.30
CA TRP A 125 -29.10 -19.07 -0.69
C TRP A 125 -27.83 -18.31 -1.12
N GLU A 126 -27.74 -17.86 -2.39
CA GLU A 126 -26.65 -16.96 -2.82
C GLU A 126 -26.68 -15.65 -2.06
N THR A 127 -27.88 -15.13 -1.78
CA THR A 127 -28.04 -13.91 -0.95
C THR A 127 -27.49 -14.12 0.45
N ILE A 128 -27.80 -15.26 1.10
CA ILE A 128 -27.26 -15.58 2.42
C ILE A 128 -25.73 -15.69 2.36
N LEU A 129 -25.17 -16.40 1.39
CA LEU A 129 -23.72 -16.54 1.26
C LEU A 129 -23.02 -15.19 1.05
N LEU A 130 -23.61 -14.30 0.24
CA LEU A 130 -23.07 -12.95 0.04
C LEU A 130 -23.17 -12.08 1.30
N ILE A 131 -24.25 -12.21 2.09
CA ILE A 131 -24.35 -11.52 3.39
C ILE A 131 -23.25 -12.02 4.35
N VAL A 132 -23.04 -13.33 4.43
CA VAL A 132 -21.96 -13.91 5.24
C VAL A 132 -20.58 -13.41 4.75
N THR A 133 -20.39 -13.36 3.44
CA THR A 133 -19.17 -12.82 2.83
C THR A 133 -18.98 -11.34 3.18
N ALA A 134 -20.04 -10.52 3.05
CA ALA A 134 -19.99 -9.11 3.41
C ALA A 134 -19.67 -8.90 4.91
N GLY A 135 -20.28 -9.71 5.78
CA GLY A 135 -19.94 -9.72 7.21
C GLY A 135 -18.49 -10.06 7.47
N GLY A 136 -17.94 -11.05 6.75
CA GLY A 136 -16.52 -11.38 6.79
C GLY A 136 -15.63 -10.21 6.33
N VAL A 137 -15.99 -9.54 5.25
CA VAL A 137 -15.25 -8.35 4.77
C VAL A 137 -15.22 -7.25 5.82
N VAL A 138 -16.37 -6.93 6.44
CA VAL A 138 -16.46 -5.94 7.52
C VAL A 138 -15.60 -6.36 8.72
N TYR A 139 -15.65 -7.64 9.09
CA TYR A 139 -14.83 -8.17 10.17
C TYR A 139 -13.33 -8.02 9.89
N PHE A 140 -12.86 -8.39 8.68
CA PHE A 140 -11.46 -8.23 8.30
C PHE A 140 -11.05 -6.76 8.21
N ALA A 141 -11.95 -5.89 7.74
CA ALA A 141 -11.71 -4.44 7.71
C ALA A 141 -11.54 -3.87 9.14
N ALA A 142 -12.31 -4.37 10.11
CA ALA A 142 -12.18 -3.97 11.51
C ALA A 142 -10.86 -4.41 12.14
N LEU A 143 -10.21 -5.47 11.64
CA LEU A 143 -8.88 -5.90 12.08
C LEU A 143 -7.74 -5.08 11.46
N ALA A 144 -7.98 -4.42 10.32
CA ALA A 144 -6.99 -3.60 9.64
C ALA A 144 -6.82 -2.27 10.37
N ASN A 145 -5.89 -2.24 11.30
CA ASN A 145 -5.56 -1.06 12.10
C ASN A 145 -4.04 -0.98 12.26
N PRO A 146 -3.32 -0.40 11.27
CA PRO A 146 -1.88 -0.27 11.37
C PRO A 146 -1.50 0.67 12.52
N PRO A 147 -0.43 0.38 13.24
CA PRO A 147 0.12 1.30 14.21
C PRO A 147 0.61 2.56 13.48
N LEU A 148 0.27 3.74 13.99
CA LEU A 148 0.78 5.02 13.48
C LEU A 148 2.32 5.13 13.56
N ILE A 149 2.94 4.24 14.33
CA ILE A 149 4.36 4.23 14.60
C ILE A 149 4.92 2.84 14.27
N HIS A 150 5.36 2.68 13.05
CA HIS A 150 6.11 1.52 12.59
C HIS A 150 7.32 2.02 11.79
N ASP A 151 8.40 1.23 11.70
CA ASP A 151 9.68 1.64 11.07
C ASP A 151 9.55 2.40 9.76
N ASP A 152 8.74 1.89 8.83
CA ASP A 152 8.52 2.54 7.55
C ASP A 152 7.42 3.62 7.60
N ALA A 153 6.48 3.54 8.55
CA ALA A 153 5.34 4.47 8.64
C ALA A 153 5.80 5.92 8.87
N PHE A 154 6.91 6.14 9.57
CA PHE A 154 7.45 7.50 9.78
C PHE A 154 7.82 8.18 8.47
N THR A 155 8.43 7.45 7.55
CA THR A 155 8.82 7.98 6.25
C THR A 155 7.58 8.41 5.46
N TYR A 156 6.52 7.61 5.48
CA TYR A 156 5.27 7.94 4.77
C TYR A 156 4.51 9.06 5.47
N ASN A 157 4.49 9.09 6.79
CA ASN A 157 3.90 10.19 7.56
C ASN A 157 4.67 11.51 7.34
N ALA A 158 5.99 11.47 7.25
CA ALA A 158 6.80 12.63 6.92
C ALA A 158 6.52 13.15 5.50
N LEU A 159 6.39 12.24 4.51
CA LEU A 159 5.98 12.59 3.15
C LEU A 159 4.57 13.18 3.10
N LEU A 160 3.63 12.59 3.84
CA LEU A 160 2.26 13.09 3.95
C LEU A 160 2.25 14.52 4.50
N TYR A 161 2.95 14.75 5.61
CA TYR A 161 3.06 16.07 6.22
C TYR A 161 3.73 17.08 5.27
N TYR A 162 4.82 16.67 4.62
CA TYR A 162 5.51 17.48 3.63
C TYR A 162 4.59 17.89 2.48
N PHE A 163 3.88 16.94 1.85
CA PHE A 163 2.96 17.27 0.77
C PHE A 163 1.88 18.27 1.19
N GLN A 164 1.39 18.20 2.42
CA GLN A 164 0.35 19.08 2.91
C GLN A 164 0.83 20.50 3.25
N HIS A 165 2.07 20.62 3.76
CA HIS A 165 2.52 21.86 4.43
C HIS A 165 3.72 22.53 3.75
N ALA A 166 4.41 21.86 2.82
CA ALA A 166 5.52 22.48 2.12
C ALA A 166 5.05 23.68 1.27
N PRO A 167 5.74 24.81 1.35
CA PRO A 167 5.42 25.97 0.52
C PRO A 167 5.63 25.69 -0.97
N ALA A 168 6.57 24.79 -1.31
CA ALA A 168 6.85 24.30 -2.63
C ALA A 168 7.27 22.82 -2.53
N ILE A 169 6.64 21.95 -3.33
CA ILE A 169 6.97 20.54 -3.43
C ILE A 169 8.08 20.40 -4.46
N ASN A 170 9.23 19.85 -4.04
CA ASN A 170 10.42 19.66 -4.87
C ASN A 170 10.95 18.22 -4.76
N PHE A 171 12.13 17.94 -5.35
CA PHE A 171 12.80 16.66 -5.26
C PHE A 171 13.71 16.52 -4.03
N ASP A 172 14.00 17.63 -3.31
CA ASP A 172 14.92 17.69 -2.18
C ASP A 172 14.27 17.33 -0.84
N PHE A 173 13.36 16.38 -0.85
CA PHE A 173 12.67 15.97 0.38
C PHE A 173 13.44 14.87 1.12
N PRO A 174 13.36 14.91 2.45
CA PRO A 174 13.35 16.10 3.30
C PRO A 174 14.74 16.73 3.32
N ASP A 175 14.77 18.05 3.45
CA ASP A 175 16.02 18.73 3.68
C ASP A 175 16.59 18.28 5.03
N SER A 176 17.62 17.44 4.97
CA SER A 176 18.36 16.97 6.13
C SER A 176 19.84 17.10 5.82
N LEU A 177 20.66 17.33 6.85
CA LEU A 177 22.12 17.41 6.69
C LEU A 177 22.71 16.16 6.05
N SER A 178 22.00 15.06 6.12
CA SER A 178 22.44 13.77 5.61
C SER A 178 22.02 13.47 4.16
N ARG A 179 21.35 14.39 3.47
CA ARG A 179 20.97 14.36 2.04
C ARG A 179 20.90 12.96 1.42
N LEU A 180 20.21 12.03 2.07
CA LEU A 180 19.90 10.76 1.46
C LEU A 180 18.69 10.95 0.55
N GLU A 181 18.95 11.44 -0.64
CA GLU A 181 18.01 11.38 -1.74
C GLU A 181 17.77 9.91 -2.05
N ILE A 182 16.65 9.36 -1.59
CA ILE A 182 16.24 8.02 -2.00
C ILE A 182 15.47 8.18 -3.30
N PRO A 183 16.01 7.84 -4.49
CA PRO A 183 15.36 8.07 -5.77
C PRO A 183 13.96 7.46 -5.87
N ARG A 184 13.66 6.41 -5.06
CA ARG A 184 12.33 5.82 -4.99
C ARG A 184 11.26 6.81 -4.54
N PHE A 185 11.61 7.80 -3.71
CA PHE A 185 10.66 8.79 -3.22
C PHE A 185 10.25 9.81 -4.29
N TRP A 186 11.02 9.92 -5.35
CA TRP A 186 10.63 10.73 -6.51
C TRP A 186 9.37 10.22 -7.21
N LEU A 187 9.05 8.92 -7.04
CA LEU A 187 7.85 8.28 -7.59
C LEU A 187 6.86 7.82 -6.52
N ALA A 188 7.12 8.07 -5.23
CA ALA A 188 6.24 7.67 -4.14
C ALA A 188 5.15 8.73 -3.91
N TYR A 189 4.03 8.62 -4.61
CA TYR A 189 2.90 9.57 -4.49
C TYR A 189 1.71 9.01 -3.71
N TRP A 190 1.84 7.84 -3.08
CA TRP A 190 0.80 7.34 -2.19
C TRP A 190 0.51 8.30 -1.02
N PRO A 191 1.49 8.89 -0.33
CA PRO A 191 1.22 9.89 0.71
C PRO A 191 0.52 11.15 0.19
N LEU A 192 0.66 11.50 -1.09
CA LEU A 192 -0.11 12.59 -1.71
C LEU A 192 -1.59 12.19 -1.90
N VAL A 193 -1.90 10.91 -2.13
CA VAL A 193 -3.28 10.39 -2.12
C VAL A 193 -3.91 10.59 -0.74
N GLU A 194 -3.20 10.21 0.31
CA GLU A 194 -3.62 10.39 1.70
C GLU A 194 -3.81 11.87 2.03
N ALA A 195 -2.87 12.73 1.59
CA ALA A 195 -2.96 14.18 1.73
C ALA A 195 -4.21 14.76 1.04
N LEU A 196 -4.54 14.31 -0.17
CA LEU A 196 -5.74 14.76 -0.89
C LEU A 196 -7.03 14.33 -0.19
N ILE A 197 -7.12 13.08 0.25
CA ILE A 197 -8.28 12.58 1.01
C ILE A 197 -8.43 13.37 2.32
N SER A 198 -7.33 13.58 3.06
CA SER A 198 -7.28 14.44 4.24
C SER A 198 -7.73 15.88 3.93
N GLY A 199 -7.19 16.46 2.87
CA GLY A 199 -7.53 17.82 2.45
C GLY A 199 -9.00 17.98 2.04
N PHE A 200 -9.61 16.98 1.38
CA PHE A 200 -11.04 16.99 1.03
C PHE A 200 -11.95 16.71 2.23
N SER A 201 -11.54 15.86 3.16
CA SER A 201 -12.31 15.59 4.38
C SER A 201 -12.13 16.64 5.48
N GLY A 202 -11.04 17.42 5.44
CA GLY A 202 -10.64 18.34 6.51
C GLY A 202 -10.28 17.63 7.82
N ILE A 203 -9.86 16.35 7.72
CA ILE A 203 -9.40 15.53 8.84
C ILE A 203 -7.88 15.47 8.79
N ASP A 204 -7.24 15.48 9.94
CA ASP A 204 -5.78 15.34 10.05
C ASP A 204 -5.25 14.14 9.25
N GLY A 205 -4.16 14.35 8.52
CA GLY A 205 -3.62 13.34 7.61
C GLY A 205 -3.16 12.07 8.30
N LEU A 206 -2.57 12.17 9.50
CA LEU A 206 -2.14 11.01 10.28
C LEU A 206 -3.34 10.18 10.76
N PHE A 207 -4.44 10.86 11.12
CA PHE A 207 -5.67 10.16 11.51
C PHE A 207 -6.34 9.47 10.32
N VAL A 208 -6.34 10.12 9.15
CA VAL A 208 -6.81 9.51 7.90
C VAL A 208 -5.96 8.27 7.57
N ALA A 209 -4.65 8.38 7.51
CA ALA A 209 -3.73 7.30 7.15
C ALA A 209 -3.74 6.15 8.18
N GLY A 210 -3.75 6.46 9.48
CA GLY A 210 -3.62 5.47 10.55
C GLY A 210 -4.94 4.81 10.98
N THR A 211 -6.08 5.47 10.80
CA THR A 211 -7.34 5.00 11.43
C THR A 211 -8.48 4.81 10.42
N LEU A 212 -8.70 5.75 9.51
CA LEU A 212 -9.88 5.74 8.67
C LEU A 212 -9.67 5.03 7.32
N LEU A 213 -8.49 5.17 6.74
CA LEU A 213 -8.17 4.60 5.43
C LEU A 213 -7.94 3.08 5.44
N PRO A 214 -7.29 2.47 6.47
CA PRO A 214 -7.01 1.04 6.47
C PRO A 214 -8.25 0.15 6.33
N PRO A 215 -9.34 0.37 7.08
CA PRO A 215 -10.57 -0.42 6.89
C PRO A 215 -11.14 -0.31 5.48
N LEU A 216 -11.08 0.87 4.86
CA LEU A 216 -11.54 1.09 3.48
C LEU A 216 -10.68 0.32 2.47
N LEU A 217 -9.35 0.34 2.63
CA LEU A 217 -8.42 -0.40 1.77
C LEU A 217 -8.61 -1.91 1.92
N ALA A 218 -8.90 -2.41 3.13
CA ALA A 218 -9.26 -3.80 3.34
C ALA A 218 -10.52 -4.18 2.56
N VAL A 219 -11.58 -3.36 2.63
CA VAL A 219 -12.79 -3.55 1.82
C VAL A 219 -12.46 -3.57 0.32
N PHE A 220 -11.63 -2.64 -0.16
CA PHE A 220 -11.21 -2.60 -1.56
C PHE A 220 -10.43 -3.85 -1.98
N SER A 221 -9.54 -4.34 -1.13
CA SER A 221 -8.80 -5.59 -1.37
C SER A 221 -9.77 -6.77 -1.56
N PHE A 222 -10.72 -6.97 -0.66
CA PHE A 222 -11.67 -8.09 -0.76
C PHE A 222 -12.66 -7.94 -1.92
N ILE A 223 -13.11 -6.72 -2.24
CA ILE A 223 -13.86 -6.46 -3.48
C ILE A 223 -13.01 -6.84 -4.69
N GLY A 224 -11.72 -6.49 -4.70
CA GLY A 224 -10.77 -6.85 -5.75
C GLY A 224 -10.64 -8.37 -5.94
N ILE A 225 -10.51 -9.13 -4.85
CA ILE A 225 -10.50 -10.60 -4.87
C ILE A 225 -11.80 -11.14 -5.49
N TYR A 226 -12.98 -10.61 -5.11
CA TYR A 226 -14.24 -11.03 -5.69
C TYR A 226 -14.31 -10.79 -7.19
N ILE A 227 -13.95 -9.59 -7.63
CA ILE A 227 -13.96 -9.20 -9.04
C ILE A 227 -13.00 -10.08 -9.84
N LEU A 228 -11.77 -10.26 -9.35
CA LEU A 228 -10.79 -11.12 -10.01
C LEU A 228 -11.29 -12.57 -10.10
N ALA A 229 -11.83 -13.13 -9.02
CA ALA A 229 -12.42 -14.46 -9.01
C ALA A 229 -13.52 -14.62 -10.08
N ARG A 230 -14.42 -13.61 -10.18
CA ARG A 230 -15.48 -13.58 -11.20
C ARG A 230 -14.93 -13.45 -12.62
N THR A 231 -13.89 -12.65 -12.84
CA THR A 231 -13.21 -12.49 -14.13
C THR A 231 -12.47 -13.78 -14.54
N LEU A 232 -12.04 -14.56 -13.56
CA LEU A 232 -11.44 -15.89 -13.76
C LEU A 232 -12.49 -17.03 -13.92
N ASP A 233 -13.74 -16.68 -14.19
CA ASP A 233 -14.89 -17.58 -14.41
C ASP A 233 -15.30 -18.42 -13.19
N LEU A 234 -14.90 -18.05 -11.98
CA LEU A 234 -15.40 -18.73 -10.79
C LEU A 234 -16.86 -18.33 -10.48
N PRO A 235 -17.76 -19.27 -10.17
CA PRO A 235 -19.14 -18.99 -9.76
C PRO A 235 -19.22 -18.05 -8.55
N ARG A 236 -20.33 -17.31 -8.37
CA ARG A 236 -20.51 -16.33 -7.30
C ARG A 236 -20.28 -16.88 -5.90
N ALA A 237 -20.85 -18.04 -5.60
CA ALA A 237 -20.66 -18.69 -4.31
C ALA A 237 -19.20 -19.06 -4.06
N ILE A 238 -18.48 -19.50 -5.09
CA ILE A 238 -17.04 -19.78 -5.00
C ILE A 238 -16.23 -18.50 -4.86
N ALA A 239 -16.60 -17.42 -5.56
CA ALA A 239 -15.94 -16.13 -5.41
C ALA A 239 -16.11 -15.55 -3.99
N GLY A 240 -17.30 -15.73 -3.37
CA GLY A 240 -17.52 -15.39 -1.97
C GLY A 240 -16.70 -16.27 -1.02
N ALA A 241 -16.64 -17.58 -1.24
CA ALA A 241 -15.78 -18.50 -0.48
C ALA A 241 -14.30 -18.13 -0.62
N ALA A 242 -13.86 -17.68 -1.81
CA ALA A 242 -12.50 -17.20 -2.03
C ALA A 242 -12.16 -15.98 -1.17
N ILE A 243 -13.11 -15.05 -0.96
CA ILE A 243 -12.93 -13.92 -0.03
C ILE A 243 -12.68 -14.43 1.40
N LEU A 244 -13.54 -15.30 1.90
CA LEU A 244 -13.41 -15.83 3.27
C LEU A 244 -12.11 -16.63 3.43
N ALA A 245 -11.74 -17.43 2.42
CA ALA A 245 -10.49 -18.19 2.41
C ALA A 245 -9.26 -17.27 2.34
N GLN A 246 -9.31 -16.14 1.60
CA GLN A 246 -8.24 -15.15 1.60
C GLN A 246 -8.09 -14.52 2.99
N GLY A 247 -9.22 -14.09 3.60
CA GLY A 247 -9.21 -13.52 4.95
C GLY A 247 -8.68 -14.50 5.99
N PHE A 248 -9.14 -15.74 5.98
CA PHE A 248 -8.61 -16.82 6.84
C PHE A 248 -7.10 -17.00 6.64
N SER A 249 -6.64 -17.02 5.39
CA SER A 249 -5.22 -17.20 5.07
C SER A 249 -4.38 -16.05 5.62
N LEU A 250 -4.84 -14.80 5.46
CA LEU A 250 -4.17 -13.63 6.02
C LEU A 250 -4.16 -13.68 7.54
N MET A 251 -5.29 -14.04 8.20
CA MET A 251 -5.35 -14.19 9.65
C MET A 251 -4.39 -15.28 10.17
N ARG A 252 -4.17 -16.33 9.42
CA ARG A 252 -3.25 -17.41 9.78
C ARG A 252 -1.79 -17.04 9.58
N LEU A 253 -1.49 -16.13 8.65
CA LEU A 253 -0.14 -15.73 8.25
C LEU A 253 0.24 -14.36 8.85
N THR A 254 0.08 -14.18 10.17
CA THR A 254 0.36 -12.92 10.89
C THR A 254 1.70 -12.91 11.62
N ARG A 255 2.60 -13.87 11.35
CA ARG A 255 3.98 -13.77 11.84
C ARG A 255 4.71 -12.63 11.13
N ASN A 256 5.74 -12.09 11.78
CA ASN A 256 6.51 -10.97 11.22
C ASN A 256 6.93 -11.22 9.76
N ASN A 257 6.73 -10.23 8.90
CA ASN A 257 6.97 -10.24 7.46
C ASN A 257 6.07 -11.20 6.64
N GLN A 258 5.14 -11.94 7.23
CA GLN A 258 4.16 -12.72 6.48
C GLN A 258 3.05 -11.85 5.90
N PRO A 259 2.33 -12.29 4.85
CA PRO A 259 1.31 -11.49 4.17
C PRO A 259 0.24 -10.90 5.09
N GLY A 260 -0.20 -11.66 6.09
CA GLY A 260 -1.24 -11.21 7.02
C GLY A 260 -0.77 -10.14 8.00
N SER A 261 0.48 -10.21 8.50
CA SER A 261 1.02 -9.15 9.33
C SER A 261 1.10 -7.84 8.55
N GLN A 262 1.53 -7.89 7.31
CA GLN A 262 1.59 -6.71 6.45
C GLN A 262 0.19 -6.15 6.14
N PHE A 263 -0.77 -7.04 5.84
CA PHE A 263 -2.13 -6.64 5.54
C PHE A 263 -2.83 -5.96 6.73
N PHE A 264 -2.76 -6.54 7.93
CA PHE A 264 -3.49 -5.99 9.08
C PHE A 264 -2.75 -4.86 9.79
N GLN A 265 -1.41 -4.78 9.67
CA GLN A 265 -0.59 -3.84 10.43
C GLN A 265 0.02 -2.71 9.60
N GLN A 266 0.06 -2.83 8.27
CA GLN A 266 0.75 -1.89 7.38
C GLN A 266 -0.06 -1.54 6.12
N LEU A 267 -1.40 -1.71 6.15
CA LEU A 267 -2.23 -1.62 4.94
C LEU A 267 -2.18 -0.25 4.24
N THR A 268 -1.82 0.82 4.95
CA THR A 268 -1.64 2.15 4.36
C THR A 268 -0.24 2.41 3.81
N GLU A 269 0.69 1.49 3.96
CA GLU A 269 1.97 1.67 3.31
C GLU A 269 1.86 1.42 1.79
N ASP A 270 2.53 2.23 1.01
CA ASP A 270 2.50 2.21 -0.47
C ASP A 270 2.70 0.82 -1.06
N LYS A 271 3.69 0.08 -0.53
CA LYS A 271 4.02 -1.29 -0.94
C LYS A 271 2.88 -2.28 -0.70
N VAL A 272 2.13 -2.08 0.39
CA VAL A 272 1.03 -2.97 0.78
C VAL A 272 -0.22 -2.66 -0.03
N VAL A 273 -0.53 -1.36 -0.24
CA VAL A 273 -1.62 -0.92 -1.14
C VAL A 273 -1.38 -1.43 -2.57
N ALA A 274 -0.14 -1.30 -3.07
CA ALA A 274 0.22 -1.79 -4.40
C ALA A 274 -0.01 -3.30 -4.52
N ALA A 275 0.36 -4.09 -3.48
CA ALA A 275 0.24 -5.54 -3.50
C ALA A 275 -1.20 -6.04 -3.32
N PHE A 276 -1.96 -5.48 -2.38
CA PHE A 276 -3.26 -6.04 -1.98
C PHE A 276 -4.47 -5.33 -2.62
N VAL A 277 -4.28 -4.15 -3.23
CA VAL A 277 -5.39 -3.42 -3.87
C VAL A 277 -5.14 -3.22 -5.36
N ILE A 278 -4.05 -2.53 -5.75
CA ILE A 278 -3.84 -2.14 -7.14
C ILE A 278 -3.52 -3.35 -8.03
N SER A 279 -2.73 -4.31 -7.53
CA SER A 279 -2.37 -5.54 -8.28
C SER A 279 -3.61 -6.35 -8.69
N LEU A 280 -4.66 -6.38 -7.87
CA LEU A 280 -5.91 -7.09 -8.18
C LEU A 280 -6.64 -6.46 -9.38
N VAL A 281 -6.60 -5.13 -9.49
CA VAL A 281 -7.13 -4.41 -10.65
C VAL A 281 -6.28 -4.70 -11.88
N LEU A 282 -4.95 -4.68 -11.75
CA LEU A 282 -4.03 -5.02 -12.83
C LEU A 282 -4.31 -6.42 -13.37
N PHE A 283 -4.37 -7.43 -12.50
CA PHE A 283 -4.63 -8.82 -12.90
C PHE A 283 -6.00 -8.98 -13.55
N THR A 284 -7.03 -8.33 -13.02
CA THR A 284 -8.38 -8.34 -13.62
C THR A 284 -8.34 -7.83 -15.06
N LEU A 285 -7.73 -6.67 -15.29
CA LEU A 285 -7.65 -6.07 -16.62
C LEU A 285 -6.74 -6.85 -17.57
N VAL A 286 -5.69 -7.50 -17.06
CA VAL A 286 -4.84 -8.39 -17.86
C VAL A 286 -5.64 -9.59 -18.37
N VAL A 287 -6.42 -10.25 -17.51
CA VAL A 287 -7.29 -11.36 -17.91
C VAL A 287 -8.25 -10.92 -19.01
N GLU A 288 -8.89 -9.79 -18.85
CA GLU A 288 -9.83 -9.24 -19.83
C GLU A 288 -9.17 -8.81 -21.13
N TYR A 289 -7.94 -8.29 -21.07
CA TYR A 289 -7.18 -7.97 -22.27
C TYR A 289 -6.88 -9.20 -23.10
N PHE A 290 -6.54 -10.32 -22.48
CA PHE A 290 -6.34 -11.58 -23.21
C PHE A 290 -7.62 -12.14 -23.81
N GLU A 291 -8.78 -11.87 -23.24
CA GLU A 291 -10.07 -12.26 -23.81
C GLU A 291 -10.45 -11.39 -25.02
N ASN A 292 -10.30 -10.11 -24.88
CA ASN A 292 -10.66 -9.14 -25.93
C ASN A 292 -9.61 -8.03 -26.00
N PRO A 293 -8.51 -8.27 -26.71
CA PRO A 293 -7.38 -7.35 -26.81
C PRO A 293 -7.71 -6.14 -27.70
N THR A 294 -7.99 -5.00 -27.07
CA THR A 294 -8.25 -3.73 -27.72
C THR A 294 -7.23 -2.67 -27.30
N LYS A 295 -6.97 -1.67 -28.16
CA LYS A 295 -6.10 -0.52 -27.83
C LYS A 295 -6.58 0.21 -26.58
N ARG A 296 -7.89 0.28 -26.36
CA ARG A 296 -8.49 0.92 -25.21
C ARG A 296 -8.18 0.15 -23.91
N ARG A 297 -8.33 -1.17 -23.88
CA ARG A 297 -7.96 -1.99 -22.72
C ARG A 297 -6.47 -1.90 -22.42
N LEU A 298 -5.64 -1.85 -23.46
CA LEU A 298 -4.21 -1.63 -23.31
C LEU A 298 -3.91 -0.26 -22.68
N PHE A 299 -4.63 0.79 -23.09
CA PHE A 299 -4.49 2.11 -22.47
C PHE A 299 -4.89 2.10 -20.99
N VAL A 300 -6.02 1.49 -20.63
CA VAL A 300 -6.45 1.39 -19.23
C VAL A 300 -5.44 0.57 -18.41
N LEU A 301 -4.89 -0.51 -18.98
CA LEU A 301 -3.81 -1.28 -18.37
C LEU A 301 -2.56 -0.43 -18.14
N TRP A 302 -2.18 0.42 -19.10
CA TRP A 302 -1.07 1.35 -18.97
C TRP A 302 -1.32 2.34 -17.80
N VAL A 303 -2.53 2.89 -17.70
CA VAL A 303 -2.93 3.77 -16.59
C VAL A 303 -2.76 3.06 -15.24
N VAL A 304 -3.22 1.81 -15.12
CA VAL A 304 -3.09 1.01 -13.89
C VAL A 304 -1.64 0.67 -13.59
N ALA A 305 -0.84 0.33 -14.61
CA ALA A 305 0.59 0.08 -14.47
C ALA A 305 1.32 1.32 -13.95
N MET A 306 1.03 2.49 -14.50
CA MET A 306 1.60 3.77 -14.03
C MET A 306 1.14 4.12 -12.61
N ALA A 307 -0.14 3.90 -12.26
CA ALA A 307 -0.62 4.08 -10.90
C ALA A 307 0.15 3.21 -9.91
N MET A 308 0.45 1.97 -10.30
CA MET A 308 1.22 1.05 -9.47
C MET A 308 2.68 1.50 -9.31
N VAL A 309 3.30 2.05 -10.37
CA VAL A 309 4.65 2.66 -10.31
C VAL A 309 4.64 3.89 -9.40
N PHE A 310 3.65 4.77 -9.49
CA PHE A 310 3.50 5.93 -8.63
C PHE A 310 3.17 5.58 -7.18
N THR A 311 2.75 4.35 -6.92
CA THR A 311 2.57 3.83 -5.56
C THR A 311 3.83 3.10 -5.10
N HIS A 312 4.20 2.00 -5.78
CA HIS A 312 5.39 1.23 -5.41
C HIS A 312 5.96 0.43 -6.59
N PRO A 313 7.06 0.90 -7.23
CA PRO A 313 7.58 0.32 -8.48
C PRO A 313 8.06 -1.14 -8.34
N VAL A 314 8.59 -1.55 -7.18
CA VAL A 314 9.07 -2.93 -6.98
C VAL A 314 7.89 -3.91 -6.98
N GLN A 315 6.77 -3.56 -6.35
CA GLN A 315 5.56 -4.40 -6.38
C GLN A 315 5.00 -4.51 -7.80
N PHE A 316 5.10 -3.44 -8.59
CA PHE A 316 4.74 -3.49 -10.01
C PHE A 316 5.61 -4.49 -10.78
N GLY A 317 6.94 -4.46 -10.60
CA GLY A 317 7.85 -5.43 -11.23
C GLY A 317 7.51 -6.87 -10.86
N MET A 318 7.21 -7.14 -9.58
CA MET A 318 6.77 -8.46 -9.11
C MET A 318 5.45 -8.90 -9.74
N ALA A 319 4.47 -8.01 -9.85
CA ALA A 319 3.21 -8.31 -10.52
C ALA A 319 3.41 -8.59 -12.02
N CYS A 320 4.32 -7.88 -12.68
CA CYS A 320 4.66 -8.11 -14.10
C CYS A 320 5.21 -9.52 -14.34
N MET A 321 5.95 -10.12 -13.41
CA MET A 321 6.42 -11.51 -13.52
C MET A 321 5.24 -12.50 -13.56
N ILE A 322 4.26 -12.30 -12.68
CA ILE A 322 3.03 -13.14 -12.68
C ILE A 322 2.26 -12.94 -13.99
N VAL A 323 2.12 -11.70 -14.47
CA VAL A 323 1.47 -11.40 -15.76
C VAL A 323 2.21 -12.07 -16.92
N GLY A 324 3.54 -12.02 -16.91
CA GLY A 324 4.37 -12.67 -17.94
C GLY A 324 4.09 -14.16 -18.01
N VAL A 325 4.14 -14.86 -16.87
CA VAL A 325 3.86 -16.30 -16.80
C VAL A 325 2.40 -16.62 -17.15
N TYR A 326 1.44 -15.82 -16.68
CA TYR A 326 0.02 -15.99 -17.05
C TYR A 326 -0.22 -15.93 -18.55
N GLY A 327 0.50 -15.04 -19.24
CA GLY A 327 0.35 -14.83 -20.67
C GLY A 327 1.09 -15.85 -21.56
N LEU A 328 2.04 -16.65 -21.03
CA LEU A 328 2.85 -17.57 -21.82
C LEU A 328 2.05 -18.49 -22.77
N PRO A 329 0.91 -19.08 -22.37
CA PRO A 329 0.10 -19.88 -23.29
C PRO A 329 -0.36 -19.13 -24.55
N SER A 330 -0.47 -17.80 -24.48
CA SER A 330 -0.86 -16.99 -25.64
C SER A 330 0.18 -16.98 -26.76
N LEU A 331 1.44 -17.36 -26.49
CA LEU A 331 2.49 -17.51 -27.50
C LEU A 331 2.17 -18.61 -28.51
N PHE A 332 1.41 -19.62 -28.11
CA PHE A 332 1.01 -20.74 -28.94
C PHE A 332 -0.25 -20.48 -29.75
N VAL A 333 -0.93 -19.33 -29.51
CA VAL A 333 -2.14 -18.92 -30.23
C VAL A 333 -1.79 -17.80 -31.18
N LYS A 334 -1.79 -18.08 -32.50
CA LYS A 334 -1.30 -17.16 -33.55
C LYS A 334 -1.96 -15.77 -33.50
N GLU A 335 -3.27 -15.71 -33.24
CA GLU A 335 -4.08 -14.49 -33.24
C GLU A 335 -3.76 -13.58 -32.02
N ILE A 336 -3.29 -14.14 -30.92
CA ILE A 336 -3.07 -13.46 -29.65
C ILE A 336 -1.58 -13.21 -29.40
N ARG A 337 -0.68 -13.94 -30.05
CA ARG A 337 0.78 -13.85 -29.83
C ARG A 337 1.32 -12.42 -29.88
N TRP A 338 1.00 -11.67 -30.92
CA TRP A 338 1.47 -10.29 -31.06
C TRP A 338 0.93 -9.35 -29.98
N LYS A 339 -0.30 -9.60 -29.53
CA LYS A 339 -0.93 -8.82 -28.46
C LYS A 339 -0.29 -9.07 -27.11
N TYR A 340 0.19 -10.32 -26.88
CA TYR A 340 1.03 -10.62 -25.73
C TYR A 340 2.34 -9.84 -25.75
N PHE A 341 3.07 -9.82 -26.87
CA PHE A 341 4.30 -9.05 -26.99
C PHE A 341 4.07 -7.55 -26.81
N ILE A 342 2.98 -7.01 -27.34
CA ILE A 342 2.61 -5.60 -27.14
C ILE A 342 2.36 -5.31 -25.64
N LEU A 343 1.63 -6.19 -24.96
CA LEU A 343 1.39 -6.05 -23.52
C LEU A 343 2.69 -6.09 -22.73
N ILE A 344 3.51 -7.11 -22.95
CA ILE A 344 4.80 -7.26 -22.24
C ILE A 344 5.74 -6.09 -22.57
N GLY A 345 5.81 -5.67 -23.82
CA GLY A 345 6.59 -4.49 -24.22
C GLY A 345 6.13 -3.21 -23.51
N MET A 346 4.81 -3.00 -23.41
CA MET A 346 4.25 -1.86 -22.66
C MET A 346 4.60 -1.95 -21.17
N LEU A 347 4.42 -3.11 -20.54
CA LEU A 347 4.76 -3.30 -19.12
C LEU A 347 6.26 -3.12 -18.87
N ALA A 348 7.11 -3.67 -19.74
CA ALA A 348 8.57 -3.49 -19.67
C ALA A 348 8.95 -2.00 -19.81
N ALA A 349 8.34 -1.27 -20.75
CA ALA A 349 8.57 0.17 -20.89
C ALA A 349 8.20 0.95 -19.61
N VAL A 350 7.10 0.56 -18.93
CA VAL A 350 6.71 1.18 -17.66
C VAL A 350 7.69 0.80 -16.53
N VAL A 351 8.19 -0.44 -16.50
CA VAL A 351 9.23 -0.88 -15.53
C VAL A 351 10.54 -0.10 -15.72
N LEU A 352 10.88 0.28 -16.95
CA LEU A 352 12.09 1.05 -17.22
C LEU A 352 12.05 2.47 -16.64
N ILE A 353 10.86 3.05 -16.38
CA ILE A 353 10.74 4.40 -15.78
C ILE A 353 11.47 4.48 -14.43
N PRO A 354 11.15 3.68 -13.40
CA PRO A 354 11.89 3.72 -12.14
C PRO A 354 13.36 3.29 -12.28
N TYR A 355 13.67 2.41 -13.23
CA TYR A 355 15.07 2.04 -13.50
C TYR A 355 15.87 3.20 -14.09
N SER A 356 15.26 4.06 -14.91
CA SER A 356 15.95 5.23 -15.48
C SER A 356 16.44 6.19 -14.39
N PHE A 357 15.66 6.38 -13.33
CA PHE A 357 16.10 7.19 -12.17
C PHE A 357 17.35 6.64 -11.49
N ARG A 358 17.57 5.33 -11.56
CA ARG A 358 18.76 4.67 -11.03
C ARG A 358 20.02 5.06 -11.83
N PHE A 359 19.89 5.28 -13.12
CA PHE A 359 21.01 5.70 -13.97
C PHE A 359 21.27 7.20 -13.90
N PHE A 360 20.24 8.01 -13.70
CA PHE A 360 20.36 9.47 -13.63
C PHE A 360 20.63 9.98 -12.21
N GLY A 361 20.43 9.16 -11.17
CA GLY A 361 20.59 9.54 -9.77
C GLY A 361 22.03 9.64 -9.26
N GLY A 362 23.06 9.42 -10.10
CA GLY A 362 24.48 9.58 -9.73
C GLY A 362 24.95 8.63 -8.62
N GLU A 363 25.85 9.10 -7.76
CA GLU A 363 26.42 8.31 -6.65
C GLU A 363 25.38 7.80 -5.65
N TYR A 364 24.26 8.51 -5.49
CA TYR A 364 23.16 8.10 -4.58
C TYR A 364 22.45 6.83 -5.05
N ALA A 365 22.39 6.57 -6.35
CA ALA A 365 21.82 5.33 -6.87
C ALA A 365 22.73 4.12 -6.58
N GLN A 366 24.04 4.34 -6.41
CA GLN A 366 25.00 3.29 -6.07
C GLN A 366 24.97 2.91 -4.59
N THR A 367 24.74 3.85 -3.68
CA THR A 367 24.64 3.58 -2.23
C THR A 367 23.41 2.78 -1.83
N LEU A 368 22.37 2.75 -2.68
CA LEU A 368 21.20 1.87 -2.50
C LEU A 368 21.34 0.50 -3.19
N SER A 369 22.34 0.32 -4.04
CA SER A 369 22.76 -1.00 -4.50
C SER A 369 23.66 -1.63 -3.42
N PHE A 370 23.05 -2.12 -2.33
CA PHE A 370 23.78 -3.03 -1.46
C PHE A 370 24.33 -4.15 -2.33
N SER A 371 25.65 -4.20 -2.52
CA SER A 371 26.25 -5.38 -3.08
C SER A 371 26.00 -6.53 -2.10
N MET A 372 25.76 -7.73 -2.59
CA MET A 372 25.64 -8.89 -1.69
C MET A 372 26.93 -9.08 -0.87
N GLU A 373 28.06 -8.57 -1.34
CA GLU A 373 29.33 -8.58 -0.66
C GLU A 373 29.33 -7.65 0.57
N ASP A 374 28.81 -6.42 0.45
CA ASP A 374 28.67 -5.50 1.60
C ASP A 374 27.76 -6.08 2.68
N VAL A 375 26.81 -6.87 2.27
CA VAL A 375 25.82 -7.48 3.13
C VAL A 375 26.36 -8.70 3.86
N VAL A 376 27.19 -9.52 3.19
CA VAL A 376 27.86 -10.69 3.76
C VAL A 376 28.99 -10.26 4.69
N GLU A 377 29.77 -9.25 4.30
CA GLU A 377 30.92 -8.74 5.07
C GLU A 377 30.49 -8.01 6.36
N ASN A 378 29.39 -7.27 6.36
CA ASN A 378 28.97 -6.49 7.53
C ASN A 378 28.13 -7.25 8.56
N GLY A 379 27.78 -8.53 8.34
CA GLY A 379 26.99 -9.34 9.28
C GLY A 379 25.55 -8.85 9.52
N GLU A 380 25.16 -7.71 8.94
CA GLU A 380 23.83 -7.09 9.11
C GLU A 380 22.74 -7.85 8.37
N LEU A 381 23.07 -8.46 7.24
CA LEU A 381 22.15 -9.37 6.54
C LEU A 381 21.79 -10.58 7.38
N ALA A 382 22.71 -11.08 8.17
CA ALA A 382 22.42 -12.19 9.07
C ALA A 382 21.26 -11.81 10.02
N ARG A 383 21.16 -10.56 10.42
CA ARG A 383 20.16 -10.07 11.36
C ARG A 383 18.81 -9.75 10.71
N LEU A 384 18.79 -9.23 9.49
CA LEU A 384 17.58 -8.85 8.74
C LEU A 384 17.23 -9.86 7.64
N GLY A 385 18.22 -10.45 6.99
CA GLY A 385 18.08 -11.34 5.84
C GLY A 385 17.69 -12.77 6.18
N ILE A 386 18.18 -13.33 7.29
CA ILE A 386 17.93 -14.74 7.67
C ILE A 386 16.43 -15.05 7.81
N ARG A 387 15.60 -14.04 8.16
CA ARG A 387 14.14 -14.21 8.25
C ARG A 387 13.39 -13.93 6.96
N ARG A 388 14.01 -13.32 5.95
CA ARG A 388 13.36 -12.91 4.69
C ARG A 388 13.83 -13.71 3.49
N ILE A 389 15.09 -14.05 3.46
CA ILE A 389 15.73 -14.87 2.44
C ILE A 389 16.55 -15.98 3.10
N ASP A 390 16.64 -17.13 2.42
CA ASP A 390 17.57 -18.21 2.76
C ASP A 390 18.75 -18.13 1.78
N LEU A 391 19.94 -17.90 2.32
CA LEU A 391 21.19 -17.77 1.59
C LEU A 391 21.92 -19.15 1.62
N ILE A 392 22.52 -19.56 0.49
CA ILE A 392 23.47 -20.68 0.49
C ILE A 392 24.81 -20.16 0.98
N GLU A 393 25.26 -20.66 2.12
CA GLU A 393 26.50 -20.26 2.77
C GLU A 393 27.69 -20.31 1.80
N GLY A 394 28.52 -19.26 1.84
CA GLY A 394 29.68 -19.12 0.95
C GLY A 394 29.35 -18.81 -0.52
N THR A 395 28.10 -18.49 -0.85
CA THR A 395 27.71 -18.17 -2.22
C THR A 395 26.82 -16.91 -2.28
N LYS A 396 26.63 -16.39 -3.51
CA LYS A 396 25.67 -15.28 -3.80
C LYS A 396 24.22 -15.74 -4.03
N TYR A 397 23.94 -17.03 -3.91
CA TYR A 397 22.63 -17.58 -4.26
C TYR A 397 21.69 -17.54 -3.06
N TYR A 398 20.49 -16.98 -3.27
CA TYR A 398 19.45 -16.85 -2.26
C TYR A 398 18.06 -17.04 -2.84
N GLY A 399 17.12 -17.46 -2.00
CA GLY A 399 15.70 -17.56 -2.31
C GLY A 399 14.85 -17.00 -1.19
N ILE A 400 13.53 -16.92 -1.40
CA ILE A 400 12.59 -16.52 -0.34
C ILE A 400 12.68 -17.52 0.80
N SER A 401 12.80 -17.04 2.04
CA SER A 401 12.94 -17.90 3.21
C SER A 401 11.73 -18.81 3.40
N ARG A 402 12.03 -20.08 3.69
CA ARG A 402 11.02 -21.09 4.04
C ARG A 402 10.20 -20.66 5.26
N TYR A 403 10.77 -19.91 6.18
CA TYR A 403 10.04 -19.37 7.33
C TYR A 403 8.80 -18.55 6.95
N LEU A 404 8.85 -17.82 5.84
CA LEU A 404 7.75 -16.99 5.37
C LEU A 404 6.68 -17.79 4.61
N THR A 405 7.03 -18.94 4.08
CA THR A 405 6.17 -19.76 3.19
C THR A 405 5.64 -21.03 3.86
N VAL A 406 5.76 -21.13 5.18
CA VAL A 406 5.20 -22.24 5.97
C VAL A 406 3.78 -21.93 6.43
N GLY A 407 2.89 -22.91 6.28
CA GLY A 407 1.54 -22.92 6.83
C GLY A 407 0.48 -23.42 5.86
N LEU A 408 -0.64 -23.82 6.40
CA LEU A 408 -1.76 -24.43 5.67
C LEU A 408 -2.17 -23.65 4.39
N PRO A 409 -2.19 -22.30 4.37
CA PRO A 409 -2.51 -21.57 3.14
C PRO A 409 -1.54 -21.85 1.99
N TYR A 410 -0.24 -21.99 2.27
CA TYR A 410 0.76 -22.34 1.25
C TYR A 410 0.64 -23.78 0.79
N GLU A 411 0.31 -24.71 1.69
CA GLU A 411 0.09 -26.12 1.35
C GLU A 411 -1.11 -26.27 0.41
N ILE A 412 -2.24 -25.61 0.75
CA ILE A 412 -3.42 -25.54 -0.12
C ILE A 412 -3.07 -24.90 -1.47
N GLY A 413 -2.30 -23.83 -1.45
CA GLY A 413 -1.85 -23.14 -2.66
C GLY A 413 -0.96 -24.03 -3.54
N ALA A 414 -0.02 -24.76 -2.96
CA ALA A 414 0.83 -25.70 -3.68
C ALA A 414 0.00 -26.84 -4.31
N LEU A 415 -0.97 -27.39 -3.57
CA LEU A 415 -1.91 -28.37 -4.12
C LEU A 415 -2.71 -27.78 -5.29
N ALA A 416 -3.21 -26.55 -5.13
CA ALA A 416 -3.92 -25.85 -6.20
C ALA A 416 -3.04 -25.65 -7.45
N ALA A 417 -1.77 -25.32 -7.27
CA ALA A 417 -0.81 -25.17 -8.37
C ALA A 417 -0.58 -26.52 -9.10
N ILE A 418 -0.41 -27.60 -8.35
CA ILE A 418 -0.27 -28.97 -8.93
C ILE A 418 -1.53 -29.35 -9.73
N VAL A 419 -2.72 -29.16 -9.14
CA VAL A 419 -3.98 -29.43 -9.84
C VAL A 419 -4.12 -28.54 -11.08
N SER A 420 -3.68 -27.29 -10.99
CA SER A 420 -3.72 -26.32 -12.09
C SER A 420 -2.92 -26.76 -13.31
N LEU A 421 -1.86 -27.57 -13.16
CA LEU A 421 -1.07 -28.12 -14.26
C LEU A 421 -1.92 -28.94 -15.25
N PHE A 422 -2.99 -29.55 -14.77
CA PHE A 422 -3.88 -30.36 -15.62
C PHE A 422 -4.97 -29.52 -16.31
N PHE A 423 -5.16 -28.27 -15.88
CA PHE A 423 -6.28 -27.44 -16.30
C PHE A 423 -5.89 -26.06 -16.88
N PHE A 424 -4.62 -25.67 -16.86
CA PHE A 424 -4.17 -24.32 -17.20
C PHE A 424 -4.44 -23.90 -18.64
N TRP A 425 -4.48 -24.86 -19.58
CA TRP A 425 -4.85 -24.59 -20.97
C TRP A 425 -6.32 -24.20 -21.12
N LYS A 426 -7.19 -24.77 -20.29
CA LYS A 426 -8.64 -24.67 -20.44
C LYS A 426 -9.24 -23.55 -19.60
N TYR A 427 -8.76 -23.35 -18.35
CA TYR A 427 -9.40 -22.48 -17.39
C TYR A 427 -8.49 -21.34 -16.95
N LYS A 428 -9.04 -20.11 -16.99
CA LYS A 428 -8.32 -18.89 -16.59
C LYS A 428 -7.87 -18.92 -15.12
N SER A 429 -8.73 -19.43 -14.24
CA SER A 429 -8.42 -19.58 -12.81
C SER A 429 -7.23 -20.50 -12.56
N ALA A 430 -7.18 -21.64 -13.26
CA ALA A 430 -6.03 -22.56 -13.19
C ALA A 430 -4.75 -21.88 -13.68
N ARG A 431 -4.82 -21.17 -14.80
CA ARG A 431 -3.68 -20.45 -15.38
C ARG A 431 -3.14 -19.39 -14.43
N TYR A 432 -4.03 -18.64 -13.79
CA TYR A 432 -3.63 -17.58 -12.84
C TYR A 432 -3.00 -18.15 -11.57
N VAL A 433 -3.62 -19.19 -10.98
CA VAL A 433 -3.07 -19.89 -9.81
C VAL A 433 -1.70 -20.48 -10.12
N LEU A 434 -1.57 -21.18 -11.24
CA LEU A 434 -0.29 -21.76 -11.69
C LEU A 434 0.77 -20.66 -11.86
N ALA A 435 0.44 -19.54 -12.52
CA ALA A 435 1.38 -18.45 -12.75
C ALA A 435 1.90 -17.86 -11.44
N ALA A 436 1.01 -17.54 -10.50
CA ALA A 436 1.39 -16.94 -9.23
C ALA A 436 2.26 -17.89 -8.38
N PHE A 437 1.87 -19.15 -8.24
CA PHE A 437 2.62 -20.12 -7.44
C PHE A 437 3.90 -20.60 -8.14
N LEU A 438 3.96 -20.60 -9.47
CA LEU A 438 5.20 -20.90 -10.20
C LEU A 438 6.24 -19.79 -9.98
N VAL A 439 5.85 -18.52 -10.09
CA VAL A 439 6.74 -17.38 -9.80
C VAL A 439 7.22 -17.42 -8.35
N LEU A 440 6.34 -17.71 -7.41
CA LEU A 440 6.72 -17.87 -6.00
C LEU A 440 7.69 -19.04 -5.82
N GLY A 441 7.37 -20.22 -6.36
CA GLY A 441 8.20 -21.43 -6.23
C GLY A 441 9.60 -21.27 -6.85
N VAL A 442 9.68 -20.65 -8.04
CA VAL A 442 10.96 -20.30 -8.68
C VAL A 442 11.76 -19.34 -7.82
N SER A 443 11.10 -18.40 -7.15
CA SER A 443 11.75 -17.41 -6.26
C SER A 443 12.18 -17.99 -4.91
N MET A 444 11.64 -19.13 -4.51
CA MET A 444 12.08 -19.85 -3.29
C MET A 444 13.34 -20.68 -3.52
N LEU A 445 13.62 -21.08 -4.75
CA LEU A 445 14.82 -21.85 -5.09
C LEU A 445 16.03 -20.90 -5.16
N PRO A 446 17.13 -21.13 -4.41
CA PRO A 446 18.22 -20.17 -4.31
C PRO A 446 18.85 -19.76 -5.66
N TYR A 447 19.05 -20.68 -6.57
CA TYR A 447 19.67 -20.40 -7.86
C TYR A 447 18.80 -19.57 -8.80
N THR A 448 17.47 -19.75 -8.75
CA THR A 448 16.52 -18.98 -9.56
C THR A 448 15.99 -17.76 -8.83
N GLY A 449 15.84 -17.84 -7.51
CA GLY A 449 15.49 -16.71 -6.65
C GLY A 449 16.50 -15.57 -6.77
N TRP A 450 17.79 -15.90 -6.84
CA TRP A 450 18.83 -14.91 -7.10
C TRP A 450 18.61 -14.18 -8.44
N ILE A 451 18.28 -14.88 -9.52
CA ILE A 451 17.98 -14.26 -10.82
C ILE A 451 16.78 -13.34 -10.72
N VAL A 452 15.69 -13.79 -10.06
CA VAL A 452 14.49 -12.96 -9.84
C VAL A 452 14.84 -11.73 -9.00
N GLY A 453 15.67 -11.89 -7.99
CA GLY A 453 16.15 -10.82 -7.11
C GLY A 453 16.99 -9.76 -7.82
N MET A 454 17.63 -10.07 -8.94
CA MET A 454 18.35 -9.09 -9.76
C MET A 454 17.42 -8.04 -10.39
N PHE A 455 16.16 -8.41 -10.67
CA PHE A 455 15.14 -7.51 -11.21
C PHE A 455 14.39 -6.72 -10.13
N THR A 456 14.57 -7.10 -8.87
CA THR A 456 14.03 -6.40 -7.70
C THR A 456 15.21 -5.95 -6.83
N THR A 457 15.10 -6.08 -5.53
CA THR A 457 16.27 -6.06 -4.65
C THR A 457 16.29 -7.36 -3.85
N PRO A 458 17.46 -7.89 -3.47
CA PRO A 458 17.56 -9.13 -2.70
C PRO A 458 16.64 -9.11 -1.48
N PHE A 459 16.64 -7.99 -0.76
CA PHE A 459 15.88 -7.79 0.46
C PHE A 459 14.37 -7.70 0.27
N GLN A 460 13.89 -7.50 -0.97
CA GLN A 460 12.47 -7.28 -1.25
C GLN A 460 11.82 -8.47 -1.94
N LEU A 461 12.60 -9.46 -2.37
CA LEU A 461 12.11 -10.65 -3.07
C LEU A 461 10.96 -11.34 -2.32
N TRP A 462 11.04 -11.41 -1.00
CA TRP A 462 10.04 -12.00 -0.13
C TRP A 462 8.63 -11.38 -0.26
N ARG A 463 8.53 -10.14 -0.76
CA ARG A 463 7.24 -9.47 -0.98
C ARG A 463 6.41 -10.11 -2.08
N LEU A 464 6.96 -11.03 -2.88
CA LEU A 464 6.19 -11.89 -3.78
C LEU A 464 5.12 -12.72 -3.04
N THR A 465 5.36 -13.06 -1.77
CA THR A 465 4.38 -13.76 -0.93
C THR A 465 3.09 -12.97 -0.75
N TRP A 466 3.12 -11.63 -0.85
CA TRP A 466 1.94 -10.78 -0.72
C TRP A 466 1.02 -10.83 -1.93
N LEU A 467 1.57 -11.15 -3.11
CA LEU A 467 0.82 -11.30 -4.35
C LEU A 467 0.22 -12.71 -4.50
N THR A 468 0.39 -13.58 -3.49
CA THR A 468 -0.08 -14.96 -3.53
C THR A 468 -1.60 -15.02 -3.39
N PRO A 469 -2.34 -15.57 -4.38
CA PRO A 469 -3.79 -15.53 -4.40
C PRO A 469 -4.40 -16.71 -3.64
N PHE A 470 -4.20 -16.82 -2.34
CA PHE A 470 -4.68 -17.94 -1.52
C PHE A 470 -6.18 -18.21 -1.69
N GLY A 471 -7.00 -17.16 -1.64
CA GLY A 471 -8.44 -17.28 -1.81
C GLY A 471 -8.84 -17.80 -3.20
N ILE A 472 -8.17 -17.30 -4.25
CA ILE A 472 -8.41 -17.79 -5.63
C ILE A 472 -7.95 -19.24 -5.78
N ALA A 473 -6.82 -19.61 -5.18
CA ALA A 473 -6.32 -21.00 -5.18
C ALA A 473 -7.31 -21.95 -4.49
N PHE A 474 -7.82 -21.58 -3.33
CA PHE A 474 -8.88 -22.32 -2.64
C PHE A 474 -10.16 -22.42 -3.47
N GLY A 475 -10.62 -21.28 -4.01
CA GLY A 475 -11.80 -21.23 -4.86
C GLY A 475 -11.66 -22.12 -6.11
N PHE A 476 -10.49 -22.13 -6.73
CA PHE A 476 -10.21 -23.01 -7.87
C PHE A 476 -10.28 -24.50 -7.49
N LEU A 477 -9.67 -24.90 -6.36
CA LEU A 477 -9.75 -26.29 -5.88
C LEU A 477 -11.18 -26.71 -5.59
N LEU A 478 -11.96 -25.85 -4.91
CA LEU A 478 -13.37 -26.11 -4.62
C LEU A 478 -14.17 -26.28 -5.91
N TRP A 479 -13.97 -25.38 -6.88
CA TRP A 479 -14.62 -25.46 -8.18
C TRP A 479 -14.23 -26.70 -8.96
N ALA A 480 -12.95 -27.05 -9.01
CA ALA A 480 -12.44 -28.25 -9.69
C ALA A 480 -13.01 -29.52 -9.04
N GLY A 481 -12.98 -29.60 -7.71
CA GLY A 481 -13.55 -30.72 -6.95
C GLY A 481 -15.03 -30.92 -7.23
N LEU A 482 -15.84 -29.85 -7.17
CA LEU A 482 -17.28 -29.92 -7.47
C LEU A 482 -17.53 -30.37 -8.91
N ASN A 483 -16.78 -29.89 -9.89
CA ASN A 483 -16.91 -30.33 -11.29
C ASN A 483 -16.57 -31.82 -11.48
N ILE A 484 -15.59 -32.34 -10.75
CA ILE A 484 -15.24 -33.75 -10.78
C ILE A 484 -16.38 -34.58 -10.17
N ILE A 485 -16.86 -34.19 -8.97
CA ILE A 485 -17.93 -34.90 -8.26
C ILE A 485 -19.21 -34.96 -9.12
N GLN A 486 -19.58 -33.86 -9.79
CA GLN A 486 -20.77 -33.83 -10.66
C GLN A 486 -20.69 -34.75 -11.86
N ARG A 487 -19.51 -35.19 -12.28
CA ARG A 487 -19.32 -36.15 -13.37
C ARG A 487 -19.47 -37.61 -12.93
N ILE A 488 -19.46 -37.88 -11.64
CA ILE A 488 -19.63 -39.24 -11.10
C ILE A 488 -21.12 -39.63 -11.19
N LYS A 489 -21.45 -40.56 -12.08
CA LYS A 489 -22.84 -41.00 -12.41
C LYS A 489 -23.75 -41.26 -11.18
N PRO A 490 -23.31 -41.98 -10.10
CA PRO A 490 -24.17 -42.24 -8.95
C PRO A 490 -24.56 -40.95 -8.20
N LEU A 491 -23.69 -39.93 -8.17
CA LEU A 491 -23.91 -38.65 -7.48
C LEU A 491 -24.72 -37.65 -8.33
N ALA A 492 -24.83 -37.91 -9.64
CA ALA A 492 -25.60 -37.06 -10.54
C ALA A 492 -27.10 -37.00 -10.18
N LYS A 493 -27.65 -38.06 -9.50
CA LYS A 493 -29.02 -38.03 -8.97
C LYS A 493 -29.25 -37.06 -7.82
N LEU A 494 -28.19 -36.69 -7.07
CA LEU A 494 -28.18 -35.70 -6.00
C LEU A 494 -27.90 -34.29 -6.53
N ASN A 495 -27.81 -34.11 -7.84
CA ASN A 495 -27.23 -32.93 -8.52
C ASN A 495 -27.94 -31.59 -8.17
N LYS A 496 -29.20 -31.59 -7.75
CA LYS A 496 -29.92 -30.36 -7.38
C LYS A 496 -29.49 -29.79 -6.02
N TRP A 497 -29.22 -30.67 -5.05
CA TRP A 497 -28.91 -30.26 -3.68
C TRP A 497 -27.40 -30.26 -3.38
N LEU A 498 -26.61 -31.04 -4.12
CA LEU A 498 -25.18 -31.20 -3.90
C LEU A 498 -24.40 -29.88 -3.89
N PRO A 499 -24.60 -28.94 -4.86
CA PRO A 499 -23.92 -27.66 -4.82
C PRO A 499 -24.31 -26.81 -3.59
N LEU A 500 -25.58 -26.79 -3.25
CA LEU A 500 -26.05 -26.05 -2.09
C LEU A 500 -25.44 -26.56 -0.80
N VAL A 501 -25.51 -27.87 -0.54
CA VAL A 501 -24.93 -28.50 0.65
C VAL A 501 -23.43 -28.26 0.70
N ALA A 502 -22.72 -28.44 -0.43
CA ALA A 502 -21.29 -28.22 -0.50
C ALA A 502 -20.91 -26.77 -0.18
N TYR A 503 -21.62 -25.79 -0.76
CA TYR A 503 -21.35 -24.37 -0.48
C TYR A 503 -21.64 -24.02 0.98
N MET A 504 -22.79 -24.43 1.51
CA MET A 504 -23.14 -24.15 2.91
C MET A 504 -22.13 -24.79 3.88
N SER A 505 -21.68 -26.01 3.61
CA SER A 505 -20.67 -26.69 4.43
C SER A 505 -19.32 -25.97 4.37
N VAL A 506 -18.86 -25.56 3.17
CA VAL A 506 -17.61 -24.86 2.99
C VAL A 506 -17.65 -23.49 3.71
N TYR A 507 -18.74 -22.74 3.58
CA TYR A 507 -18.90 -21.47 4.29
C TYR A 507 -18.91 -21.67 5.81
N ALA A 508 -19.63 -22.68 6.30
CA ALA A 508 -19.64 -23.01 7.74
C ALA A 508 -18.21 -23.33 8.24
N VAL A 509 -17.47 -24.16 7.50
CA VAL A 509 -16.06 -24.48 7.83
C VAL A 509 -15.18 -23.24 7.81
N LEU A 510 -15.31 -22.38 6.81
CA LEU A 510 -14.50 -21.15 6.72
C LEU A 510 -14.82 -20.19 7.86
N VAL A 511 -16.10 -19.96 8.15
CA VAL A 511 -16.51 -19.11 9.28
C VAL A 511 -15.99 -19.68 10.60
N PHE A 512 -16.19 -20.98 10.84
CA PHE A 512 -15.64 -21.64 12.04
C PHE A 512 -14.13 -21.50 12.13
N SER A 513 -13.41 -21.70 11.02
CA SER A 513 -11.96 -21.55 10.98
C SER A 513 -11.51 -20.13 11.29
N ILE A 514 -12.23 -19.11 10.78
CA ILE A 514 -11.99 -17.70 11.08
C ILE A 514 -12.18 -17.44 12.58
N LEU A 515 -13.28 -17.91 13.14
CA LEU A 515 -13.56 -17.76 14.57
C LEU A 515 -12.53 -18.49 15.44
N TYR A 516 -12.07 -19.66 15.02
CA TYR A 516 -11.05 -20.44 15.72
C TYR A 516 -9.69 -19.71 15.79
N VAL A 517 -9.24 -19.07 14.71
CA VAL A 517 -7.96 -18.36 14.67
C VAL A 517 -8.05 -16.93 15.22
N ARG A 518 -9.25 -16.44 15.52
CA ARG A 518 -9.51 -15.05 15.95
C ARG A 518 -8.60 -14.58 17.08
N ASN A 519 -8.56 -15.31 18.18
CA ASN A 519 -7.82 -14.90 19.38
C ASN A 519 -6.32 -14.78 19.10
N TRP A 520 -5.78 -15.71 18.31
CA TRP A 520 -4.37 -15.67 17.92
C TRP A 520 -4.06 -14.46 17.01
N THR A 521 -4.95 -14.16 16.04
CA THR A 521 -4.82 -12.99 15.18
C THR A 521 -4.90 -11.70 15.97
N LEU A 522 -5.90 -11.56 16.84
CA LEU A 522 -6.06 -10.38 17.69
C LEU A 522 -4.83 -10.18 18.58
N SER A 523 -4.33 -11.22 19.24
CA SER A 523 -3.11 -11.13 20.06
C SER A 523 -1.90 -10.62 19.27
N ASN A 524 -1.74 -11.00 18.01
CA ASN A 524 -0.63 -10.52 17.16
C ASN A 524 -0.85 -9.08 16.67
N VAL A 525 -2.08 -8.72 16.32
CA VAL A 525 -2.44 -7.36 15.91
C VAL A 525 -2.40 -6.40 17.10
N GLU A 526 -2.94 -6.76 18.24
CA GLU A 526 -2.96 -5.94 19.46
C GLU A 526 -1.56 -5.64 19.99
N LYS A 527 -0.64 -6.61 19.96
CA LYS A 527 0.77 -6.36 20.33
C LYS A 527 1.43 -5.26 19.49
N SER A 528 0.98 -5.09 18.27
CA SER A 528 1.45 -4.06 17.35
C SER A 528 0.75 -2.71 17.54
N ASN A 529 -0.47 -2.74 18.07
CA ASN A 529 -1.37 -1.57 18.18
C ASN A 529 -1.46 -0.98 19.58
N GLN A 530 -0.70 -1.51 20.56
CA GLN A 530 -0.70 -0.98 21.92
C GLN A 530 -0.32 0.51 21.89
N ASP A 531 -1.25 1.37 22.30
CA ASP A 531 -1.14 2.83 22.44
C ASP A 531 -1.32 3.71 21.20
N VAL A 532 -1.90 3.23 20.10
CA VAL A 532 -2.06 4.04 18.87
C VAL A 532 -2.82 5.35 19.14
N ALA A 533 -3.91 5.33 19.90
CA ALA A 533 -4.69 6.53 20.19
C ALA A 533 -3.93 7.52 21.06
N GLY A 534 -3.26 7.03 22.13
CA GLY A 534 -2.43 7.88 23.00
C GLY A 534 -1.22 8.45 22.28
N ILE A 535 -0.62 7.68 21.39
CA ILE A 535 0.50 8.11 20.56
C ILE A 535 0.05 9.23 19.63
N TYR A 536 -1.06 9.06 18.92
CA TYR A 536 -1.61 10.07 18.00
C TYR A 536 -1.87 11.40 18.73
N THR A 537 -2.56 11.36 19.87
CA THR A 537 -2.86 12.56 20.65
C THR A 537 -1.58 13.29 21.07
N ASN A 538 -0.55 12.54 21.51
CA ASN A 538 0.74 13.12 21.88
C ASN A 538 1.47 13.72 20.68
N PHE A 539 1.42 13.08 19.51
CA PHE A 539 2.02 13.62 18.29
C PHE A 539 1.38 14.94 17.87
N VAL A 540 0.06 15.02 17.88
CA VAL A 540 -0.68 16.23 17.53
C VAL A 540 -0.34 17.36 18.50
N SER A 541 -0.28 17.06 19.80
CA SER A 541 0.12 18.02 20.84
C SER A 541 1.54 18.53 20.61
N THR A 542 2.50 17.63 20.43
CA THR A 542 3.90 17.97 20.18
C THR A 542 4.05 18.78 18.89
N ALA A 543 3.39 18.37 17.81
CA ALA A 543 3.41 19.09 16.52
C ALA A 543 2.91 20.52 16.68
N LYS A 544 1.80 20.72 17.39
CA LYS A 544 1.25 22.04 17.67
C LYS A 544 2.25 22.89 18.43
N LEU A 545 2.79 22.39 19.55
CA LEU A 545 3.75 23.12 20.36
C LEU A 545 5.04 23.47 19.59
N MET A 546 5.55 22.57 18.75
CA MET A 546 6.70 22.84 17.89
C MET A 546 6.39 23.90 16.83
N ASN A 547 5.20 23.84 16.23
CA ASN A 547 4.81 24.78 15.18
C ASN A 547 4.41 26.16 15.74
N ASP A 548 4.04 26.26 17.01
CA ASP A 548 3.77 27.52 17.70
C ASP A 548 5.07 28.30 18.07
N GLN A 549 6.25 27.63 18.01
CA GLN A 549 7.51 28.31 18.28
C GLN A 549 7.87 29.29 17.16
N ASP A 550 8.36 30.49 17.54
CA ASP A 550 8.95 31.46 16.61
C ASP A 550 10.40 31.06 16.30
N VAL A 551 10.55 30.25 15.27
CA VAL A 551 11.85 29.69 14.83
C VAL A 551 12.21 30.31 13.49
N LYS A 552 13.43 30.81 13.36
CA LYS A 552 13.97 31.43 12.13
C LYS A 552 15.09 30.56 11.55
N GLY A 553 15.13 30.43 10.23
CA GLY A 553 16.28 29.87 9.52
C GLY A 553 16.37 28.36 9.51
N ALA A 554 15.27 27.62 9.83
CA ALA A 554 15.24 26.16 9.83
C ALA A 554 16.40 25.51 10.62
N PRO A 555 16.54 25.77 11.94
CA PRO A 555 17.64 25.29 12.75
C PRO A 555 17.70 23.77 12.83
N ILE A 556 18.89 23.25 13.09
CA ILE A 556 19.13 21.82 13.16
C ILE A 556 18.56 21.24 14.46
N ILE A 557 17.76 20.18 14.32
CA ILE A 557 17.16 19.44 15.43
C ILE A 557 17.59 17.97 15.40
N ILE A 558 17.86 17.41 16.59
CA ILE A 558 18.07 15.98 16.79
C ILE A 558 17.08 15.44 17.83
N GLY A 559 16.57 14.23 17.62
CA GLY A 559 15.66 13.54 18.54
C GLY A 559 16.29 12.31 19.21
N GLY A 560 15.82 11.97 20.41
CA GLY A 560 16.26 10.81 21.16
C GLY A 560 15.53 10.60 22.49
N PRO A 561 15.95 9.67 23.34
CA PRO A 561 17.11 8.75 23.17
C PRO A 561 16.88 7.59 22.21
N ASP A 562 15.64 7.33 21.83
CA ASP A 562 15.32 6.25 20.91
C ASP A 562 15.33 6.75 19.44
N GLU A 563 15.64 5.83 18.51
CA GLU A 563 15.68 6.09 17.07
C GLU A 563 14.31 6.57 16.54
N VAL A 564 13.22 6.12 17.19
CA VAL A 564 11.83 6.47 16.85
C VAL A 564 11.59 7.96 17.06
N THR A 565 12.02 8.54 18.17
CA THR A 565 11.84 9.97 18.46
C THR A 565 12.45 10.85 17.37
N HIS A 566 13.64 10.47 16.87
CA HIS A 566 14.27 11.22 15.79
C HIS A 566 13.48 11.14 14.48
N SER A 567 13.07 9.93 14.10
CA SER A 567 12.37 9.65 12.84
C SER A 567 10.98 10.33 12.75
N VAL A 568 10.40 10.69 13.90
CA VAL A 568 9.09 11.35 14.01
C VAL A 568 9.14 12.83 13.62
N ILE A 569 10.27 13.51 13.85
CA ILE A 569 10.38 14.98 13.70
C ILE A 569 9.84 15.50 12.35
N PRO A 570 10.19 14.91 11.20
CA PRO A 570 9.68 15.37 9.90
C PRO A 570 8.18 15.19 9.71
N SER A 571 7.53 14.35 10.52
CA SER A 571 6.07 14.16 10.52
C SER A 571 5.35 15.20 11.38
N LEU A 572 6.08 15.96 12.22
CA LEU A 572 5.52 16.92 13.14
C LEU A 572 5.61 18.35 12.61
N THR A 573 6.69 18.69 11.90
CA THR A 573 6.99 20.06 11.52
C THR A 573 7.98 20.14 10.37
N LEU A 574 7.90 21.24 9.59
CA LEU A 574 8.90 21.64 8.59
C LEU A 574 9.71 22.87 9.04
N LYS A 575 9.51 23.36 10.29
CA LYS A 575 10.24 24.53 10.82
C LYS A 575 11.67 24.23 11.22
N TYR A 576 12.02 22.96 11.34
CA TYR A 576 13.34 22.49 11.76
C TYR A 576 13.94 21.57 10.72
N THR A 577 15.25 21.62 10.57
CA THR A 577 16.00 20.66 9.73
C THR A 577 16.43 19.48 10.60
N PRO A 578 15.87 18.28 10.39
CA PRO A 578 16.31 17.10 11.13
C PRO A 578 17.74 16.77 10.77
N MET A 579 18.60 16.56 11.78
CA MET A 579 20.00 16.24 11.57
C MET A 579 20.19 14.95 10.76
N VAL A 580 19.36 13.97 11.00
CA VAL A 580 19.29 12.69 10.29
C VAL A 580 17.85 12.46 9.90
N PHE A 581 17.56 12.04 8.68
CA PHE A 581 16.18 11.79 8.27
C PHE A 581 15.67 10.41 8.70
N ARG A 582 16.49 9.41 8.48
CA ARG A 582 16.17 8.01 8.79
C ARG A 582 17.36 7.35 9.46
N VAL A 583 17.13 6.82 10.65
CA VAL A 583 18.13 6.00 11.34
C VAL A 583 18.01 4.57 10.79
N GLU A 584 18.91 4.17 9.93
CA GLU A 584 19.01 2.80 9.44
C GLU A 584 20.06 2.04 10.24
N THR A 585 19.79 0.77 10.56
CA THR A 585 20.70 -0.06 11.35
C THR A 585 22.06 -0.14 10.64
N GLY A 586 23.10 0.42 11.24
CA GLY A 586 24.51 0.30 10.80
C GLY A 586 25.02 1.36 9.82
N GLY A 587 24.18 2.20 9.25
CA GLY A 587 24.61 3.24 8.30
C GLY A 587 25.37 4.40 8.95
N PRO A 588 26.10 5.24 8.16
CA PRO A 588 26.83 6.41 8.67
C PRO A 588 25.97 7.36 9.50
N GLN A 589 24.69 7.51 9.11
CA GLN A 589 23.72 8.33 9.83
C GLN A 589 23.37 7.76 11.21
N THR A 590 23.20 6.44 11.30
CA THR A 590 22.98 5.78 12.59
C THR A 590 24.19 5.93 13.48
N GLN A 591 25.40 5.83 12.93
CA GLN A 591 26.64 6.03 13.69
C GLN A 591 26.74 7.47 14.18
N LEU A 592 26.46 8.46 13.34
CA LEU A 592 26.43 9.86 13.73
C LEU A 592 25.40 10.12 14.83
N TRP A 593 24.17 9.62 14.66
CA TRP A 593 23.12 9.74 15.67
C TRP A 593 23.51 9.07 16.99
N ARG A 594 24.00 7.83 16.96
CA ARG A 594 24.45 7.08 18.15
C ARG A 594 25.61 7.76 18.86
N SER A 595 26.50 8.41 18.11
CA SER A 595 27.61 9.15 18.68
C SER A 595 27.18 10.32 19.56
N MET A 596 25.96 10.81 19.37
CA MET A 596 25.38 11.92 20.15
C MET A 596 24.30 11.47 21.12
N MET A 597 23.49 10.48 20.74
CA MET A 597 22.30 10.09 21.50
C MET A 597 22.45 8.74 22.24
N GLY A 598 23.52 7.98 21.97
CA GLY A 598 23.79 6.69 22.61
C GLY A 598 23.99 6.83 24.13
N ASP A 599 23.52 5.85 24.90
CA ASP A 599 23.54 5.88 26.38
C ASP A 599 24.95 5.97 26.96
N ASP A 600 25.96 5.41 26.27
CA ASP A 600 27.35 5.35 26.71
C ASP A 600 28.15 6.65 26.43
N VAL A 601 27.53 7.68 25.84
CA VAL A 601 28.25 8.93 25.48
C VAL A 601 28.33 9.84 26.72
N PRO A 602 29.54 10.22 27.17
CA PRO A 602 29.70 11.18 28.27
C PRO A 602 29.07 12.55 27.97
N PRO A 603 28.53 13.26 28.99
CA PRO A 603 27.82 14.51 28.80
C PRO A 603 28.63 15.60 28.09
N ASP A 604 29.89 15.77 28.46
CA ASP A 604 30.83 16.72 27.86
C ASP A 604 31.14 16.42 26.40
N VAL A 605 31.39 15.15 26.08
CA VAL A 605 31.61 14.69 24.71
C VAL A 605 30.36 14.89 23.87
N ARG A 606 29.19 14.60 24.43
CA ARG A 606 27.90 14.79 23.78
C ARG A 606 27.64 16.26 23.46
N PHE A 607 27.83 17.13 24.42
CA PHE A 607 27.63 18.57 24.23
C PHE A 607 28.60 19.14 23.16
N THR A 608 29.87 18.71 23.20
CA THR A 608 30.86 19.08 22.17
C THR A 608 30.40 18.65 20.78
N ARG A 609 29.90 17.42 20.63
CA ARG A 609 29.38 16.91 19.35
C ARG A 609 28.14 17.65 18.88
N PHE A 610 27.25 18.04 19.78
CA PHE A 610 26.12 18.91 19.41
C PHE A 610 26.62 20.23 18.82
N LYS A 611 27.60 20.86 19.46
CA LYS A 611 28.22 22.10 18.99
C LYS A 611 28.91 21.94 17.63
N GLU A 612 29.73 20.91 17.47
CA GLU A 612 30.46 20.60 16.23
C GLU A 612 29.52 20.37 15.04
N ASN A 613 28.32 19.85 15.29
CA ASN A 613 27.31 19.58 14.27
C ASN A 613 26.21 20.66 14.20
N ASN A 614 26.39 21.81 14.86
CA ASN A 614 25.46 22.93 14.89
C ASN A 614 24.03 22.53 15.30
N VAL A 615 23.89 21.58 16.22
CA VAL A 615 22.56 21.15 16.72
C VAL A 615 22.02 22.26 17.63
N GLU A 616 20.95 22.90 17.20
CA GLU A 616 20.32 24.00 17.94
C GLU A 616 19.14 23.57 18.82
N TYR A 617 18.53 22.41 18.50
CA TYR A 617 17.38 21.91 19.24
C TYR A 617 17.48 20.42 19.53
N LEU A 618 16.94 20.02 20.68
CA LEU A 618 16.81 18.62 21.10
C LEU A 618 15.35 18.30 21.38
N LEU A 619 14.82 17.26 20.74
CA LEU A 619 13.52 16.68 21.07
C LEU A 619 13.74 15.37 21.83
N LEU A 620 13.44 15.34 23.11
CA LEU A 620 13.69 14.19 23.98
C LEU A 620 12.40 13.52 24.43
N LYS A 621 12.34 12.19 24.34
CA LYS A 621 11.24 11.39 24.83
C LYS A 621 11.43 11.07 26.32
N GLY A 622 10.50 11.53 27.16
CA GLY A 622 10.55 11.33 28.60
C GLY A 622 11.67 12.12 29.30
N GLU A 623 12.01 11.66 30.50
CA GLU A 623 13.13 12.20 31.26
C GLU A 623 14.40 11.41 30.94
N VAL A 624 15.37 12.10 30.44
CA VAL A 624 16.65 11.50 30.04
C VAL A 624 17.71 11.90 31.06
N GLY A 625 18.26 10.91 31.79
CA GLY A 625 19.18 11.16 32.90
C GLY A 625 20.45 11.93 32.53
N TRP A 626 20.99 11.71 31.32
CA TRP A 626 22.14 12.45 30.86
C TRP A 626 21.83 13.94 30.56
N MET A 627 20.58 14.26 30.19
CA MET A 627 20.17 15.64 29.91
C MET A 627 20.26 16.49 31.17
N LYS A 628 19.83 15.95 32.32
CA LYS A 628 19.97 16.63 33.62
C LYS A 628 21.43 16.97 33.93
N LYS A 629 22.35 16.03 33.69
CA LYS A 629 23.79 16.24 33.89
C LYS A 629 24.36 17.32 32.97
N ILE A 630 23.93 17.36 31.71
CA ILE A 630 24.36 18.40 30.76
C ILE A 630 23.81 19.77 31.20
N MET A 631 22.57 19.86 31.64
CA MET A 631 21.98 21.11 32.15
C MET A 631 22.71 21.63 33.41
N GLU A 632 23.17 20.71 34.28
CA GLU A 632 23.96 21.08 35.47
C GLU A 632 25.35 21.58 35.09
N GLN A 633 25.98 21.06 34.03
CA GLN A 633 27.31 21.45 33.54
C GLN A 633 27.29 22.72 32.67
N TYR A 634 26.22 22.89 31.88
CA TYR A 634 26.09 23.98 30.89
C TYR A 634 24.77 24.74 31.04
N PRO A 635 24.47 25.31 32.22
CA PRO A 635 23.16 25.92 32.52
C PRO A 635 22.83 27.14 31.63
N GLU A 636 23.85 27.87 31.18
CA GLU A 636 23.64 29.05 30.32
C GLU A 636 23.47 28.72 28.85
N ASN A 637 23.82 27.49 28.48
CA ASN A 637 23.80 27.03 27.09
C ASN A 637 22.53 26.26 26.71
N ILE A 638 21.68 25.92 27.69
CA ILE A 638 20.51 25.09 27.49
C ILE A 638 19.27 25.74 28.03
N THR A 639 18.32 26.02 27.15
CA THR A 639 17.01 26.57 27.50
C THR A 639 15.93 25.50 27.28
N PHE A 640 15.19 25.21 28.35
CA PHE A 640 13.98 24.40 28.24
C PHE A 640 12.87 25.24 27.57
N ILE A 641 12.22 24.67 26.52
CA ILE A 641 11.17 25.40 25.78
C ILE A 641 9.79 24.93 26.21
N PHE A 642 9.50 23.63 26.05
CA PHE A 642 8.24 23.06 26.50
C PHE A 642 8.38 21.56 26.82
N ARG A 643 7.38 21.04 27.53
CA ARG A 643 7.14 19.62 27.71
C ARG A 643 5.66 19.34 27.49
N ASP A 644 5.37 18.32 26.70
CA ASP A 644 4.06 17.66 26.68
C ASP A 644 4.11 16.35 27.47
N GLN A 645 3.08 15.51 27.32
CA GLN A 645 3.01 14.22 28.06
C GLN A 645 4.15 13.26 27.73
N ARG A 646 4.75 13.38 26.56
CA ARG A 646 5.72 12.41 26.03
C ARG A 646 7.07 13.01 25.65
N TYR A 647 7.09 14.23 25.17
CA TYR A 647 8.28 14.88 24.62
C TYR A 647 8.62 16.17 25.32
N SER A 648 9.91 16.46 25.37
CA SER A 648 10.45 17.74 25.87
C SER A 648 11.34 18.36 24.80
N LEU A 649 11.16 19.65 24.53
CA LEU A 649 11.98 20.42 23.58
C LEU A 649 12.93 21.33 24.35
N TYR A 650 14.20 21.29 23.96
CA TYR A 650 15.27 22.14 24.50
C TYR A 650 15.95 22.88 23.35
N LYS A 651 16.38 24.11 23.63
CA LYS A 651 17.22 24.92 22.75
C LYS A 651 18.64 24.94 23.26
N LEU A 652 19.61 24.78 22.37
CA LEU A 652 21.03 24.88 22.63
C LEU A 652 21.55 26.22 22.12
N THR A 653 22.43 26.86 22.87
CA THR A 653 23.13 28.09 22.52
C THR A 653 24.60 27.93 22.82
N TYR A 654 25.50 28.19 21.86
CA TYR A 654 26.92 27.93 21.97
C TYR A 654 27.75 29.23 22.10
#